data_72252118bc668875c12715f12ebb2ac4
#
_entry.id   72252118bc668875c12715f12ebb2ac4
#
_cell.length_a   1.000
_cell.length_b   1.000
_cell.length_c   1.000
_cell.angle_alpha   90.00
_cell.angle_beta   90.00
_cell.angle_gamma   90.00
#
_symmetry.space_group_name_H-M   'P 1'
#
loop_
_entity.id
_entity.type
_entity.pdbx_description
1 polymer ?
#
loop_
_entity_poly.entity_id
_entity_poly.type
_entity_poly.pdbx_seq_one_letter_code
_entity_poly.pdbx_strand_id
1 'polypeptide(L)'
;MLIHIQDDILRLQGMGLLEPLLADRTTGRNILWATDAYLEHGSRFARNAPITTALITGEYAGLIRTRARKAFEQQSQRTKARAEVFTPLWVVSQMADYLDEVWFQRKAGIHKQYADGHISFNTNKTWQQYVENRRLEITCGEGPFLVSRYDAATGEVIPLEKRVGLLDRKLRAVSENTDTVSDWLHWAVKALRATYGYEFQGDSLLISRINVIMSVWEAFETRWGQAPTASQLRKAAEAVTWNLWQMDGLTDRVPYARENLQLSLFDLLPDAKPPLPPYCRIKNWRQQRTNQFRSLKGERTRMKFDFVIGNPPYQDETIGDNKGFAPPIYHLFINESYKIANTVELIHPARFLFNAGSTPKAWNQKMLDDPHLRILNYYADASEVFPNTSINGGVAVSYHDEQSSFGAIQIFTKYNELNTILRKVVGHGPFETMEEIVYTRTSYKLTDKMHNDYPNAKDQLSNGHAYDFASNIFDRLPQIFSDDLPNDDHEYYRALGRKNNARTYMYIRKEYINKTANTDKYKVVLAKADGAAGQIGSPVPARITGISMILGPNDITTESFISIGSFEVEAEANNAMKYVRTRFARTMLGVLKVTQELGPQKWKYVPLQDFTPNSDIDWSQSVADIDRQLYAKYGLDEKEISFIETHVKEMA
;
A
#
# COMPACT_ATOMS: atom_id res chain seq x y z
N MET A 1 14.74 -10.62 29.08
CA MET A 1 15.95 -11.40 28.69
C MET A 1 16.12 -11.30 27.19
N LEU A 2 17.35 -11.11 26.69
CA LEU A 2 17.61 -11.05 25.25
C LEU A 2 17.87 -12.45 24.68
N ILE A 3 17.41 -12.71 23.46
CA ILE A 3 17.63 -13.98 22.78
C ILE A 3 19.11 -14.23 22.47
N HIS A 4 19.61 -15.45 22.68
CA HIS A 4 20.95 -15.90 22.37
C HIS A 4 20.89 -17.10 21.42
N ILE A 5 20.83 -16.83 20.11
CA ILE A 5 20.69 -17.88 19.10
C ILE A 5 21.86 -18.89 19.12
N GLN A 6 23.04 -18.47 19.62
CA GLN A 6 24.20 -19.36 19.75
C GLN A 6 23.95 -20.51 20.74
N ASP A 7 23.22 -20.27 21.82
CA ASP A 7 22.90 -21.31 22.80
C ASP A 7 21.98 -22.37 22.16
N ASP A 8 21.05 -21.93 21.31
CA ASP A 8 20.18 -22.85 20.54
C ASP A 8 20.98 -23.64 19.50
N ILE A 9 21.95 -23.02 18.82
CA ILE A 9 22.87 -23.69 17.88
C ILE A 9 23.63 -24.82 18.60
N LEU A 10 24.23 -24.52 19.76
CA LEU A 10 25.00 -25.51 20.52
C LEU A 10 24.11 -26.63 21.06
N ARG A 11 22.89 -26.31 21.51
CA ARG A 11 21.91 -27.30 21.96
C ARG A 11 21.52 -28.24 20.82
N LEU A 12 21.19 -27.72 19.65
CA LEU A 12 20.83 -28.51 18.48
C LEU A 12 22.00 -29.32 17.93
N GLN A 13 23.24 -28.79 18.03
CA GLN A 13 24.46 -29.54 17.73
C GLN A 13 24.64 -30.75 18.65
N GLY A 14 24.51 -30.54 19.97
CA GLY A 14 24.59 -31.63 20.97
C GLY A 14 23.55 -32.73 20.77
N MET A 15 22.40 -32.39 20.18
CA MET A 15 21.35 -33.38 19.83
C MET A 15 21.54 -34.03 18.46
N GLY A 16 22.51 -33.59 17.65
CA GLY A 16 22.67 -34.07 16.26
C GLY A 16 21.57 -33.59 15.30
N LEU A 17 20.90 -32.47 15.63
CA LEU A 17 19.84 -31.89 14.81
C LEU A 17 20.31 -30.67 14.00
N LEU A 18 21.47 -30.06 14.31
CA LEU A 18 21.98 -28.89 13.61
C LEU A 18 22.35 -29.19 12.15
N GLU A 19 23.10 -30.27 11.91
CA GLU A 19 23.50 -30.69 10.56
C GLU A 19 22.30 -30.91 9.64
N PRO A 20 21.25 -31.68 10.03
CA PRO A 20 20.01 -31.77 9.26
C PRO A 20 19.36 -30.45 8.94
N LEU A 21 19.40 -29.44 9.85
CA LEU A 21 18.77 -28.13 9.62
C LEU A 21 19.53 -27.26 8.61
N LEU A 22 20.78 -27.57 8.28
CA LEU A 22 21.53 -26.90 7.22
C LEU A 22 21.16 -27.39 5.82
N ALA A 23 20.51 -28.54 5.69
CA ALA A 23 20.24 -29.15 4.39
C ALA A 23 19.32 -28.31 3.50
N ASP A 24 19.72 -28.07 2.25
CA ASP A 24 18.84 -27.65 1.17
C ASP A 24 18.29 -28.88 0.41
N ARG A 25 16.96 -29.01 0.44
CA ARG A 25 16.25 -30.16 -0.14
C ARG A 25 16.17 -30.11 -1.66
N THR A 26 16.50 -28.99 -2.26
CA THR A 26 16.53 -28.82 -3.72
C THR A 26 17.84 -29.35 -4.29
N THR A 27 18.95 -28.95 -3.74
CA THR A 27 20.30 -29.28 -4.23
C THR A 27 20.88 -30.54 -3.60
N GLY A 28 20.36 -30.98 -2.45
CA GLY A 28 20.92 -32.05 -1.65
C GLY A 28 22.21 -31.66 -0.91
N ARG A 29 22.59 -30.38 -0.90
CA ARG A 29 23.73 -29.80 -0.19
C ARG A 29 23.24 -28.95 0.96
N ASN A 30 24.15 -28.23 1.63
CA ASN A 30 23.77 -27.23 2.62
C ASN A 30 23.29 -25.93 1.94
N ILE A 31 22.48 -25.17 2.66
CA ILE A 31 22.09 -23.79 2.30
C ILE A 31 23.36 -22.93 2.14
N LEU A 32 23.29 -21.95 1.22
CA LEU A 32 24.40 -21.05 0.93
C LEU A 32 24.27 -19.77 1.80
N TRP A 33 25.39 -19.09 2.04
CA TRP A 33 25.34 -17.80 2.72
C TRP A 33 24.44 -16.81 2.01
N ALA A 34 24.53 -16.75 0.68
CA ALA A 34 23.78 -15.85 -0.19
C ALA A 34 23.89 -14.35 0.21
N THR A 35 24.97 -14.02 0.91
CA THR A 35 25.33 -12.66 1.33
C THR A 35 26.85 -12.58 1.45
N ASP A 36 27.42 -11.42 1.17
CA ASP A 36 28.85 -11.15 1.39
C ASP A 36 29.13 -10.49 2.75
N ALA A 37 28.13 -10.40 3.63
CA ALA A 37 28.26 -9.76 4.95
C ALA A 37 29.32 -10.42 5.86
N TYR A 38 29.75 -11.64 5.52
CA TYR A 38 30.74 -12.42 6.27
C TYR A 38 32.02 -12.67 5.49
N LEU A 39 32.21 -12.07 4.31
CA LEU A 39 33.35 -12.32 3.41
C LEU A 39 34.71 -11.95 4.04
N GLU A 40 34.72 -11.03 4.99
CA GLU A 40 35.91 -10.63 5.76
C GLU A 40 36.55 -11.80 6.52
N HIS A 41 35.76 -12.86 6.84
CA HIS A 41 36.25 -14.09 7.48
C HIS A 41 36.84 -15.10 6.47
N GLY A 42 36.92 -14.75 5.20
CA GLY A 42 37.56 -15.56 4.14
C GLY A 42 36.58 -16.13 3.12
N SER A 43 37.12 -16.74 2.05
CA SER A 43 36.35 -17.23 0.88
C SER A 43 35.29 -18.30 1.22
N ARG A 44 35.41 -19.01 2.32
CA ARG A 44 34.41 -19.97 2.79
C ARG A 44 33.11 -19.31 3.25
N PHE A 45 33.11 -18.00 3.43
CA PHE A 45 31.95 -17.18 3.81
C PHE A 45 31.41 -16.37 2.62
N ALA A 46 31.87 -16.63 1.40
CA ALA A 46 31.35 -15.98 0.20
C ALA A 46 29.89 -16.36 -0.07
N ARG A 47 29.15 -15.49 -0.75
CA ARG A 47 27.70 -15.66 -1.04
C ARG A 47 27.33 -17.01 -1.68
N ASN A 48 28.22 -17.63 -2.44
CA ASN A 48 28.01 -18.92 -3.09
C ASN A 48 28.58 -20.12 -2.32
N ALA A 49 29.15 -19.89 -1.13
CA ALA A 49 29.67 -20.95 -0.28
C ALA A 49 28.57 -21.54 0.63
N PRO A 50 28.63 -22.87 0.91
CA PRO A 50 27.67 -23.51 1.82
C PRO A 50 27.95 -23.15 3.29
N ILE A 51 26.90 -22.99 4.07
CA ILE A 51 27.00 -22.88 5.52
C ILE A 51 27.25 -24.30 6.07
N THR A 52 28.28 -24.45 6.87
CA THR A 52 28.62 -25.74 7.54
C THR A 52 28.63 -25.56 9.05
N THR A 53 28.46 -26.64 9.79
CA THR A 53 28.51 -26.61 11.26
C THR A 53 29.83 -25.98 11.76
N ALA A 54 30.96 -26.30 11.14
CA ALA A 54 32.27 -25.73 11.52
C ALA A 54 32.37 -24.20 11.34
N LEU A 55 31.60 -23.61 10.42
CA LEU A 55 31.60 -22.15 10.18
C LEU A 55 30.65 -21.35 11.11
N ILE A 56 29.90 -22.03 11.98
CA ILE A 56 28.93 -21.42 12.90
C ILE A 56 29.10 -21.90 14.35
N THR A 57 30.12 -22.73 14.59
CA THR A 57 30.46 -23.25 15.94
C THR A 57 31.96 -23.16 16.17
N GLY A 58 32.45 -23.58 17.33
CA GLY A 58 33.88 -23.54 17.64
C GLY A 58 34.48 -22.13 17.57
N GLU A 59 35.48 -21.94 16.74
CA GLU A 59 36.13 -20.64 16.49
C GLU A 59 35.18 -19.56 16.01
N TYR A 60 34.14 -19.94 15.25
CA TYR A 60 33.15 -19.02 14.67
C TYR A 60 31.83 -18.98 15.48
N ALA A 61 31.86 -19.47 16.73
CA ALA A 61 30.71 -19.39 17.62
C ALA A 61 30.32 -17.92 17.85
N GLY A 62 29.04 -17.62 17.73
CA GLY A 62 28.53 -16.25 17.87
C GLY A 62 28.66 -15.35 16.63
N LEU A 63 29.14 -15.88 15.50
CA LEU A 63 29.19 -15.15 14.23
C LEU A 63 27.77 -14.88 13.70
N ILE A 64 26.91 -15.90 13.73
CA ILE A 64 25.50 -15.73 13.40
C ILE A 64 24.78 -15.10 14.58
N ARG A 65 24.21 -13.94 14.35
CA ARG A 65 23.46 -13.14 15.34
C ARG A 65 22.11 -12.75 14.78
N THR A 66 21.12 -12.68 15.66
CA THR A 66 19.83 -12.06 15.30
C THR A 66 20.04 -10.60 14.91
N ARG A 67 19.16 -10.08 14.07
CA ARG A 67 19.23 -8.70 13.61
C ARG A 67 19.27 -7.70 14.77
N ALA A 68 18.44 -7.92 15.78
CA ALA A 68 18.41 -7.07 16.97
C ALA A 68 19.77 -6.97 17.70
N ARG A 69 20.65 -7.97 17.51
CA ARG A 69 22.00 -8.01 18.09
C ARG A 69 23.12 -7.60 17.13
N LYS A 70 22.83 -7.40 15.84
CA LYS A 70 23.82 -6.87 14.88
C LYS A 70 24.06 -5.39 15.20
N ALA A 71 25.30 -4.93 15.06
CA ALA A 71 25.63 -3.53 15.26
C ALA A 71 24.80 -2.62 14.34
N PHE A 72 24.48 -1.43 14.81
CA PHE A 72 23.64 -0.47 14.07
C PHE A 72 24.14 -0.20 12.64
N GLU A 73 25.46 -0.13 12.45
CA GLU A 73 26.06 0.03 11.11
C GLU A 73 25.79 -1.16 10.21
N GLN A 74 25.89 -2.39 10.73
CA GLN A 74 25.57 -3.61 9.97
C GLN A 74 24.08 -3.68 9.62
N GLN A 75 23.20 -3.30 10.56
CA GLN A 75 21.76 -3.20 10.31
C GLN A 75 21.46 -2.16 9.21
N SER A 76 22.08 -0.98 9.28
CA SER A 76 21.88 0.09 8.31
C SER A 76 22.38 -0.30 6.91
N GLN A 77 23.54 -0.96 6.82
CA GLN A 77 24.08 -1.47 5.56
C GLN A 77 23.16 -2.52 4.93
N ARG A 78 22.66 -3.48 5.70
CA ARG A 78 21.73 -4.52 5.22
C ARG A 78 20.38 -3.92 4.82
N THR A 79 19.87 -2.95 5.56
CA THR A 79 18.63 -2.24 5.17
C THR A 79 18.80 -1.50 3.84
N LYS A 80 19.94 -0.84 3.62
CA LYS A 80 20.23 -0.12 2.37
C LYS A 80 20.53 -1.06 1.20
N ALA A 81 21.31 -2.11 1.45
CA ALA A 81 21.77 -3.03 0.41
C ALA A 81 20.76 -4.12 0.05
N ARG A 82 19.90 -4.52 0.99
CA ARG A 82 19.02 -5.67 0.86
C ARG A 82 17.56 -5.39 1.20
N ALA A 83 17.21 -4.14 1.51
CA ALA A 83 15.87 -3.72 1.95
C ALA A 83 15.28 -4.59 3.09
N GLU A 84 16.14 -5.12 3.96
CA GLU A 84 15.73 -5.88 5.14
C GLU A 84 15.05 -4.95 6.15
N VAL A 85 13.73 -4.99 6.24
CA VAL A 85 12.94 -4.28 7.23
C VAL A 85 12.15 -5.31 8.04
N PHE A 86 12.41 -5.36 9.37
CA PHE A 86 11.74 -6.33 10.24
C PHE A 86 10.43 -5.78 10.78
N THR A 87 9.42 -6.64 10.75
CA THR A 87 8.07 -6.29 11.17
C THR A 87 7.96 -6.39 12.70
N PRO A 88 7.56 -5.31 13.40
CA PRO A 88 7.36 -5.32 14.84
C PRO A 88 6.27 -6.31 15.26
N LEU A 89 6.39 -6.83 16.49
CA LEU A 89 5.49 -7.85 17.02
C LEU A 89 4.00 -7.46 16.94
N TRP A 90 3.68 -6.20 17.23
CA TRP A 90 2.29 -5.73 17.19
C TRP A 90 1.69 -5.76 15.78
N VAL A 91 2.49 -5.52 14.73
CA VAL A 91 2.05 -5.64 13.33
C VAL A 91 1.86 -7.11 12.96
N VAL A 92 2.83 -7.96 13.34
CA VAL A 92 2.72 -9.42 13.16
C VAL A 92 1.44 -9.94 13.78
N SER A 93 1.13 -9.52 15.02
CA SER A 93 -0.09 -9.89 15.72
C SER A 93 -1.34 -9.44 14.96
N GLN A 94 -1.40 -8.17 14.58
CA GLN A 94 -2.54 -7.59 13.87
C GLN A 94 -2.82 -8.31 12.54
N MET A 95 -1.79 -8.57 11.75
CA MET A 95 -1.93 -9.28 10.48
C MET A 95 -2.33 -10.75 10.69
N ALA A 96 -1.69 -11.46 11.61
CA ALA A 96 -2.04 -12.85 11.91
C ALA A 96 -3.46 -13.00 12.48
N ASP A 97 -3.92 -12.03 13.29
CA ASP A 97 -5.28 -11.99 13.82
C ASP A 97 -6.31 -11.83 12.70
N TYR A 98 -6.01 -10.94 11.74
CA TYR A 98 -6.91 -10.73 10.62
C TYR A 98 -7.08 -12.00 9.76
N LEU A 99 -5.97 -12.73 9.49
CA LEU A 99 -6.05 -14.03 8.80
C LEU A 99 -6.87 -15.05 9.60
N ASP A 100 -6.76 -15.06 10.92
CA ASP A 100 -7.56 -15.93 11.77
C ASP A 100 -9.04 -15.52 11.77
N GLU A 101 -9.36 -14.23 11.82
CA GLU A 101 -10.74 -13.73 11.67
C GLU A 101 -11.37 -14.19 10.35
N VAL A 102 -10.65 -14.08 9.25
CA VAL A 102 -11.08 -14.57 7.94
C VAL A 102 -11.30 -16.08 7.96
N TRP A 103 -10.34 -16.85 8.53
CA TRP A 103 -10.47 -18.29 8.61
C TRP A 103 -11.66 -18.71 9.46
N PHE A 104 -11.88 -18.07 10.62
CA PHE A 104 -13.01 -18.37 11.50
C PHE A 104 -14.33 -17.77 11.01
N GLN A 105 -14.34 -16.88 10.04
CA GLN A 105 -15.50 -16.11 9.57
C GLN A 105 -16.19 -15.33 10.72
N ARG A 106 -15.41 -14.76 11.61
CA ARG A 106 -15.88 -13.97 12.77
C ARG A 106 -15.26 -12.59 12.74
N LYS A 107 -16.04 -11.55 13.12
CA LYS A 107 -15.49 -10.22 13.42
C LYS A 107 -14.85 -10.24 14.82
N ALA A 108 -13.65 -9.70 14.89
CA ALA A 108 -12.86 -9.28 16.04
C ALA A 108 -13.04 -10.01 17.37
N GLY A 109 -11.99 -10.50 17.95
CA GLY A 109 -11.96 -11.01 19.31
C GLY A 109 -11.05 -12.18 19.59
N ILE A 110 -10.26 -12.64 18.60
CA ILE A 110 -9.29 -13.72 18.82
C ILE A 110 -8.25 -13.30 19.85
N HIS A 111 -7.84 -12.02 19.86
CA HIS A 111 -7.00 -11.45 20.93
C HIS A 111 -7.56 -11.64 22.34
N LYS A 112 -8.85 -11.44 22.55
CA LYS A 112 -9.47 -11.70 23.86
C LYS A 112 -9.47 -13.19 24.18
N GLN A 113 -9.67 -14.06 23.20
CA GLN A 113 -9.60 -15.51 23.40
C GLN A 113 -8.16 -15.98 23.71
N TYR A 114 -7.11 -15.36 23.14
CA TYR A 114 -5.73 -15.62 23.51
C TYR A 114 -5.39 -15.14 24.92
N ALA A 115 -5.92 -14.01 25.34
CA ALA A 115 -5.71 -13.49 26.70
C ALA A 115 -6.34 -14.40 27.77
N ASP A 116 -7.49 -15.02 27.45
CA ASP A 116 -8.25 -15.88 28.39
C ASP A 116 -7.87 -17.37 28.32
N GLY A 117 -6.86 -17.74 27.54
CA GLY A 117 -6.21 -19.07 27.64
C GLY A 117 -6.66 -20.13 26.63
N HIS A 118 -7.80 -20.09 25.97
CA HIS A 118 -8.24 -21.15 25.07
C HIS A 118 -8.69 -20.66 23.69
N ILE A 119 -8.31 -21.39 22.63
CA ILE A 119 -8.81 -21.15 21.28
C ILE A 119 -10.12 -21.92 21.11
N SER A 120 -11.26 -21.23 21.08
CA SER A 120 -12.54 -21.87 20.84
C SER A 120 -12.80 -22.09 19.36
N PHE A 121 -13.07 -23.33 18.97
CA PHE A 121 -13.44 -23.73 17.61
C PHE A 121 -14.96 -23.84 17.49
N ASN A 122 -15.50 -23.47 16.32
CA ASN A 122 -16.92 -23.61 15.99
C ASN A 122 -17.27 -25.05 15.61
N THR A 123 -18.56 -25.37 15.67
CA THR A 123 -19.10 -26.68 15.23
C THR A 123 -18.76 -27.04 13.78
N ASN A 124 -18.52 -26.04 12.91
CA ASN A 124 -18.24 -26.24 11.47
C ASN A 124 -16.76 -26.24 11.12
N LYS A 125 -15.85 -25.88 12.03
CA LYS A 125 -14.39 -25.80 11.80
C LYS A 125 -13.65 -26.37 13.00
N THR A 126 -12.95 -27.48 12.78
CA THR A 126 -12.23 -28.19 13.85
C THR A 126 -10.82 -27.61 14.04
N TRP A 127 -10.24 -27.85 15.22
CA TRP A 127 -8.86 -27.47 15.49
C TRP A 127 -7.87 -28.21 14.56
N GLN A 128 -8.19 -29.44 14.13
CA GLN A 128 -7.39 -30.19 13.16
C GLN A 128 -7.34 -29.47 11.80
N GLN A 129 -8.47 -28.94 11.31
CA GLN A 129 -8.53 -28.17 10.07
C GLN A 129 -7.72 -26.87 10.19
N TYR A 130 -7.76 -26.21 11.37
CA TYR A 130 -6.96 -25.04 11.64
C TYR A 130 -5.45 -25.34 11.59
N VAL A 131 -5.03 -26.42 12.24
CA VAL A 131 -3.63 -26.88 12.26
C VAL A 131 -3.14 -27.23 10.86
N GLU A 132 -3.96 -27.89 10.03
CA GLU A 132 -3.63 -28.28 8.66
C GLU A 132 -3.84 -27.18 7.62
N ASN A 133 -4.31 -25.98 8.01
CA ASN A 133 -4.41 -24.82 7.12
C ASN A 133 -3.01 -24.36 6.67
N ARG A 134 -2.79 -24.31 5.35
CA ARG A 134 -1.46 -24.04 4.76
C ARG A 134 -1.19 -22.55 4.70
N ARG A 135 -0.23 -22.08 5.50
CA ARG A 135 0.17 -20.69 5.60
C ARG A 135 1.62 -20.51 5.20
N LEU A 136 1.89 -19.56 4.33
CA LEU A 136 3.23 -19.23 3.84
C LEU A 136 3.63 -17.82 4.25
N GLU A 137 4.79 -17.67 4.88
CA GLU A 137 5.48 -16.39 5.01
C GLU A 137 6.46 -16.23 3.85
N ILE A 138 6.27 -15.20 3.04
CA ILE A 138 7.22 -14.87 1.97
C ILE A 138 8.40 -14.06 2.53
N THR A 139 9.61 -14.28 1.97
CA THR A 139 10.82 -13.56 2.38
C THR A 139 10.94 -13.47 3.91
N CYS A 140 10.89 -14.63 4.53
CA CYS A 140 10.58 -14.75 5.96
C CYS A 140 11.68 -14.23 6.91
N GLY A 141 12.87 -13.90 6.41
CA GLY A 141 13.97 -13.44 7.27
C GLY A 141 14.23 -14.41 8.42
N GLU A 142 14.15 -13.94 9.65
CA GLU A 142 14.26 -14.74 10.88
C GLU A 142 12.95 -15.44 11.29
N GLY A 143 11.88 -15.31 10.48
CA GLY A 143 10.57 -15.94 10.65
C GLY A 143 9.63 -15.27 11.65
N PRO A 144 9.52 -13.93 11.73
CA PRO A 144 8.71 -13.26 12.73
C PRO A 144 7.21 -13.57 12.63
N PHE A 145 6.69 -13.81 11.40
CA PHE A 145 5.31 -14.26 11.22
C PHE A 145 5.15 -15.76 11.48
N LEU A 146 6.19 -16.59 11.25
CA LEU A 146 6.13 -18.02 11.55
C LEU A 146 6.05 -18.27 13.05
N VAL A 147 7.00 -17.70 13.82
CA VAL A 147 7.12 -17.82 15.27
C VAL A 147 7.65 -16.53 15.89
N SER A 148 7.07 -16.12 17.00
CA SER A 148 7.46 -14.92 17.72
C SER A 148 8.17 -15.27 19.04
N ARG A 149 9.34 -15.93 18.95
CA ARG A 149 10.15 -16.27 20.14
C ARG A 149 10.73 -15.04 20.83
N TYR A 150 10.99 -14.00 20.06
CA TYR A 150 11.48 -12.70 20.52
C TYR A 150 10.94 -11.61 19.61
N ASP A 151 10.92 -10.40 20.11
CA ASP A 151 10.63 -9.22 19.30
C ASP A 151 11.80 -8.94 18.37
N ALA A 152 11.53 -8.90 17.06
CA ALA A 152 12.56 -8.75 16.03
C ALA A 152 13.26 -7.37 16.07
N ALA A 153 12.63 -6.36 16.67
CA ALA A 153 13.20 -5.02 16.81
C ALA A 153 14.10 -4.89 18.04
N THR A 154 13.70 -5.48 19.18
CA THR A 154 14.40 -5.32 20.47
C THR A 154 15.28 -6.53 20.83
N GLY A 155 14.98 -7.70 20.32
CA GLY A 155 15.60 -8.97 20.69
C GLY A 155 15.13 -9.53 22.03
N GLU A 156 14.10 -8.95 22.63
CA GLU A 156 13.54 -9.43 23.91
C GLU A 156 12.75 -10.73 23.71
N VAL A 157 13.02 -11.71 24.54
CA VAL A 157 12.32 -13.00 24.53
C VAL A 157 10.86 -12.81 24.91
N ILE A 158 9.97 -13.39 24.11
CA ILE A 158 8.53 -13.37 24.33
C ILE A 158 8.10 -14.67 25.01
N PRO A 159 7.45 -14.59 26.19
CA PRO A 159 6.88 -15.75 26.86
C PRO A 159 5.94 -16.54 25.95
N LEU A 160 5.92 -17.87 26.08
CA LEU A 160 5.21 -18.76 25.17
C LEU A 160 3.71 -18.40 25.03
N GLU A 161 3.08 -18.04 26.14
CA GLU A 161 1.66 -17.66 26.20
C GLU A 161 1.33 -16.33 25.48
N LYS A 162 2.35 -15.51 25.22
CA LYS A 162 2.22 -14.21 24.50
C LYS A 162 2.63 -14.28 23.03
N ARG A 163 3.07 -15.44 22.57
CA ARG A 163 3.49 -15.61 21.18
C ARG A 163 2.32 -15.60 20.22
N VAL A 164 2.50 -14.93 19.08
CA VAL A 164 1.45 -14.64 18.11
C VAL A 164 1.72 -15.17 16.70
N GLY A 165 2.86 -15.82 16.48
CA GLY A 165 3.24 -16.36 15.17
C GLY A 165 2.28 -17.44 14.67
N LEU A 166 2.27 -17.67 13.37
CA LEU A 166 1.37 -18.62 12.69
C LEU A 166 1.49 -20.03 13.26
N LEU A 167 2.74 -20.49 13.50
CA LEU A 167 2.99 -21.80 14.09
C LEU A 167 2.73 -21.80 15.60
N ASP A 168 3.06 -20.71 16.31
CA ASP A 168 2.79 -20.59 17.76
C ASP A 168 1.31 -20.84 18.06
N ARG A 169 0.42 -20.22 17.26
CA ARG A 169 -1.04 -20.40 17.35
C ARG A 169 -1.47 -21.85 17.11
N LYS A 170 -0.88 -22.51 16.11
CA LYS A 170 -1.17 -23.92 15.81
C LYS A 170 -0.67 -24.84 16.92
N LEU A 171 0.55 -24.61 17.44
CA LEU A 171 1.09 -25.39 18.56
C LEU A 171 0.26 -25.23 19.82
N ARG A 172 -0.28 -24.04 20.06
CA ARG A 172 -1.21 -23.80 21.15
C ARG A 172 -2.51 -24.60 20.96
N ALA A 173 -3.11 -24.56 19.76
CA ALA A 173 -4.29 -25.37 19.45
C ALA A 173 -4.00 -26.88 19.66
N VAL A 174 -2.82 -27.35 19.28
CA VAL A 174 -2.39 -28.74 19.53
C VAL A 174 -2.28 -29.01 21.04
N SER A 175 -1.64 -28.12 21.79
CA SER A 175 -1.44 -28.31 23.24
C SER A 175 -2.76 -28.30 24.02
N GLU A 176 -3.75 -27.51 23.58
CA GLU A 176 -5.07 -27.42 24.22
C GLU A 176 -5.99 -28.63 23.90
N ASN A 177 -5.70 -29.38 22.83
CA ASN A 177 -6.60 -30.43 22.31
C ASN A 177 -5.96 -31.83 22.25
N THR A 178 -4.81 -32.04 22.89
CA THR A 178 -4.17 -33.38 22.95
C THR A 178 -3.77 -33.73 24.37
N ASP A 179 -3.97 -35.01 24.72
CA ASP A 179 -3.76 -35.53 26.09
C ASP A 179 -2.59 -36.50 26.19
N THR A 180 -1.98 -36.90 25.07
CA THR A 180 -0.82 -37.77 25.06
C THR A 180 0.37 -37.17 24.33
N VAL A 181 1.58 -37.53 24.74
CA VAL A 181 2.83 -37.10 24.07
C VAL A 181 2.84 -37.51 22.60
N SER A 182 2.35 -38.72 22.30
CA SER A 182 2.31 -39.26 20.94
C SER A 182 1.41 -38.46 20.03
N ASP A 183 0.21 -38.12 20.48
CA ASP A 183 -0.76 -37.33 19.72
C ASP A 183 -0.27 -35.88 19.55
N TRP A 184 0.29 -35.30 20.60
CA TRP A 184 0.87 -33.96 20.55
C TRP A 184 1.97 -33.89 19.46
N LEU A 185 2.94 -34.82 19.50
CA LEU A 185 4.02 -34.89 18.50
C LEU A 185 3.50 -35.11 17.09
N HIS A 186 2.48 -35.95 16.93
CA HIS A 186 1.82 -36.18 15.64
C HIS A 186 1.24 -34.86 15.08
N TRP A 187 0.48 -34.15 15.88
CA TRP A 187 -0.17 -32.93 15.45
C TRP A 187 0.79 -31.73 15.35
N ALA A 188 1.81 -31.65 16.18
CA ALA A 188 2.88 -30.66 16.04
C ALA A 188 3.63 -30.80 14.71
N VAL A 189 3.91 -32.05 14.29
CA VAL A 189 4.49 -32.31 12.95
C VAL A 189 3.52 -31.94 11.84
N LYS A 190 2.21 -32.15 11.99
CA LYS A 190 1.20 -31.67 11.01
C LYS A 190 1.13 -30.14 10.96
N ALA A 191 1.21 -29.44 12.10
CA ALA A 191 1.29 -28.00 12.16
C ALA A 191 2.50 -27.45 11.38
N LEU A 192 3.68 -28.06 11.58
CA LEU A 192 4.90 -27.73 10.83
C LEU A 192 4.72 -27.98 9.32
N ARG A 193 4.12 -29.12 8.93
CA ARG A 193 3.88 -29.46 7.52
C ARG A 193 2.87 -28.56 6.83
N ALA A 194 2.13 -27.76 7.56
CA ALA A 194 1.19 -26.78 7.08
C ALA A 194 1.66 -25.32 7.29
N THR A 195 2.91 -25.12 7.74
CA THR A 195 3.51 -23.81 7.95
C THR A 195 4.78 -23.70 7.11
N TYR A 196 4.83 -22.70 6.23
CA TYR A 196 5.85 -22.58 5.20
C TYR A 196 6.53 -21.23 5.25
N GLY A 197 7.79 -21.15 4.79
CA GLY A 197 8.54 -19.92 4.60
C GLY A 197 9.63 -20.06 3.56
N TYR A 198 9.95 -19.00 2.86
CA TYR A 198 11.17 -18.97 2.06
C TYR A 198 11.98 -17.69 2.32
N GLU A 199 13.28 -17.83 2.21
CA GLU A 199 14.22 -16.75 2.44
C GLU A 199 15.39 -16.83 1.44
N PHE A 200 15.90 -15.69 1.04
CA PHE A 200 17.05 -15.61 0.14
C PHE A 200 18.37 -15.85 0.86
N GLN A 201 18.56 -15.20 2.02
CA GLN A 201 19.80 -15.21 2.76
C GLN A 201 19.88 -16.42 3.68
N GLY A 202 21.01 -17.14 3.62
CA GLY A 202 21.17 -18.40 4.36
C GLY A 202 21.28 -18.23 5.87
N ASP A 203 21.91 -17.16 6.36
CA ASP A 203 22.01 -16.86 7.79
C ASP A 203 20.63 -16.57 8.41
N SER A 204 19.82 -15.77 7.75
CA SER A 204 18.44 -15.45 8.17
C SER A 204 17.55 -16.72 8.11
N LEU A 205 17.64 -17.51 7.04
CA LEU A 205 16.92 -18.77 6.92
C LEU A 205 17.31 -19.76 8.03
N LEU A 206 18.60 -19.86 8.35
CA LEU A 206 19.06 -20.73 9.44
C LEU A 206 18.48 -20.31 10.79
N ILE A 207 18.49 -19.00 11.08
CA ILE A 207 17.85 -18.44 12.29
C ILE A 207 16.36 -18.78 12.31
N SER A 208 15.65 -18.61 11.19
CA SER A 208 14.23 -18.97 11.07
C SER A 208 13.99 -20.46 11.37
N ARG A 209 14.80 -21.35 10.79
CA ARG A 209 14.72 -22.79 11.06
C ARG A 209 14.97 -23.15 12.52
N ILE A 210 15.95 -22.50 13.14
CA ILE A 210 16.25 -22.66 14.58
C ILE A 210 15.08 -22.16 15.42
N ASN A 211 14.55 -20.98 15.11
CA ASN A 211 13.40 -20.40 15.81
C ASN A 211 12.19 -21.35 15.77
N VAL A 212 11.89 -21.90 14.60
CA VAL A 212 10.76 -22.80 14.40
C VAL A 212 10.92 -24.12 15.18
N ILE A 213 12.10 -24.75 15.14
CA ILE A 213 12.32 -26.02 15.87
C ILE A 213 12.35 -25.79 17.38
N MET A 214 12.93 -24.66 17.84
CA MET A 214 12.96 -24.31 19.25
C MET A 214 11.58 -23.92 19.79
N SER A 215 10.70 -23.33 18.96
CA SER A 215 9.30 -23.11 19.37
C SER A 215 8.55 -24.41 19.60
N VAL A 216 8.83 -25.46 18.79
CA VAL A 216 8.28 -26.80 19.05
C VAL A 216 8.85 -27.39 20.34
N TRP A 217 10.16 -27.23 20.57
CA TRP A 217 10.82 -27.64 21.82
C TRP A 217 10.15 -27.00 23.04
N GLU A 218 10.09 -25.68 23.06
CA GLU A 218 9.58 -24.91 24.20
C GLU A 218 8.08 -25.19 24.45
N ALA A 219 7.28 -25.35 23.40
CA ALA A 219 5.88 -25.74 23.54
C ALA A 219 5.72 -27.17 24.11
N PHE A 220 6.57 -28.11 23.67
CA PHE A 220 6.59 -29.46 24.22
C PHE A 220 6.99 -29.47 25.70
N GLU A 221 8.11 -28.80 26.04
CA GLU A 221 8.62 -28.74 27.41
C GLU A 221 7.62 -28.09 28.37
N THR A 222 6.96 -27.01 27.93
CA THR A 222 5.91 -26.35 28.71
C THR A 222 4.70 -27.26 28.94
N ARG A 223 4.28 -28.03 27.92
CA ARG A 223 3.11 -28.92 28.01
C ARG A 223 3.36 -30.15 28.85
N TRP A 224 4.57 -30.75 28.79
CA TRP A 224 4.87 -32.05 29.37
C TRP A 224 5.85 -32.01 30.55
N GLY A 225 6.39 -30.83 30.89
CA GLY A 225 7.31 -30.66 32.03
C GLY A 225 8.69 -31.30 31.84
N GLN A 226 9.02 -31.75 30.63
CA GLN A 226 10.30 -32.41 30.28
C GLN A 226 10.74 -32.01 28.86
N ALA A 227 12.05 -31.93 28.65
CA ALA A 227 12.60 -31.65 27.32
C ALA A 227 12.35 -32.79 26.33
N PRO A 228 12.04 -32.53 25.05
CA PRO A 228 11.90 -33.55 24.03
C PRO A 228 13.25 -34.19 23.70
N THR A 229 13.26 -35.47 23.35
CA THR A 229 14.45 -36.16 22.88
C THR A 229 14.74 -35.88 21.40
N ALA A 230 15.99 -36.07 20.96
CA ALA A 230 16.36 -35.93 19.55
C ALA A 230 15.51 -36.79 18.61
N SER A 231 15.13 -38.01 19.01
CA SER A 231 14.29 -38.92 18.23
C SER A 231 12.87 -38.37 18.04
N GLN A 232 12.29 -37.71 19.06
CA GLN A 232 10.99 -37.05 19.00
C GLN A 232 10.99 -35.86 18.06
N LEU A 233 12.07 -35.09 18.01
CA LEU A 233 12.20 -33.92 17.13
C LEU A 233 12.66 -34.22 15.70
N ARG A 234 13.12 -35.41 15.38
CA ARG A 234 13.66 -35.76 14.06
C ARG A 234 12.67 -35.48 12.92
N LYS A 235 11.39 -35.88 13.09
CA LYS A 235 10.34 -35.62 12.09
C LYS A 235 10.00 -34.14 11.98
N ALA A 236 10.11 -33.41 13.08
CA ALA A 236 9.94 -31.97 13.08
C ALA A 236 11.07 -31.28 12.30
N ALA A 237 12.34 -31.64 12.56
CA ALA A 237 13.49 -31.13 11.83
C ALA A 237 13.41 -31.43 10.32
N GLU A 238 12.96 -32.64 9.92
CA GLU A 238 12.71 -32.97 8.51
C GLU A 238 11.65 -32.03 7.92
N ALA A 239 10.52 -31.82 8.61
CA ALA A 239 9.45 -30.93 8.15
C ALA A 239 9.94 -29.49 7.97
N VAL A 240 10.71 -28.96 8.92
CA VAL A 240 11.31 -27.63 8.88
C VAL A 240 12.16 -27.46 7.61
N THR A 241 13.05 -28.40 7.29
CA THR A 241 13.95 -28.26 6.13
C THR A 241 13.23 -28.35 4.78
N TRP A 242 12.07 -29.00 4.70
CA TRP A 242 11.23 -29.02 3.52
C TRP A 242 10.34 -27.78 3.38
N ASN A 243 9.91 -27.22 4.50
CA ASN A 243 8.92 -26.15 4.51
C ASN A 243 9.53 -24.76 4.65
N LEU A 244 10.78 -24.65 5.14
CA LEU A 244 11.55 -23.42 5.15
C LEU A 244 12.75 -23.61 4.21
N TRP A 245 12.67 -23.07 2.99
CA TRP A 245 13.68 -23.32 1.96
C TRP A 245 14.33 -22.03 1.46
N GLN A 246 15.57 -22.18 0.96
CA GLN A 246 16.31 -21.07 0.38
C GLN A 246 15.83 -20.82 -1.05
N MET A 247 15.39 -19.59 -1.36
CA MET A 247 14.84 -19.26 -2.66
C MET A 247 14.93 -17.77 -2.97
N ASP A 248 15.27 -17.45 -4.21
CA ASP A 248 14.95 -16.15 -4.80
C ASP A 248 13.46 -16.16 -5.19
N GLY A 249 12.67 -15.34 -4.51
CA GLY A 249 11.21 -15.29 -4.67
C GLY A 249 10.72 -14.79 -6.02
N LEU A 250 11.57 -14.12 -6.80
CA LEU A 250 11.23 -13.65 -8.15
C LEU A 250 11.58 -14.65 -9.25
N THR A 251 12.61 -15.46 -9.05
CA THR A 251 13.07 -16.46 -10.05
C THR A 251 12.66 -17.90 -9.72
N ASP A 252 12.16 -18.15 -8.49
CA ASP A 252 11.84 -19.50 -7.97
C ASP A 252 13.04 -20.45 -7.91
N ARG A 253 14.25 -19.91 -7.86
CA ARG A 253 15.51 -20.66 -7.93
C ARG A 253 16.29 -20.56 -6.62
N VAL A 254 17.16 -21.55 -6.38
CA VAL A 254 18.11 -21.49 -5.26
C VAL A 254 19.15 -20.40 -5.57
N PRO A 255 19.34 -19.38 -4.69
CA PRO A 255 20.30 -18.29 -4.95
C PRO A 255 21.71 -18.84 -5.17
N TYR A 256 22.43 -18.34 -6.17
CA TYR A 256 23.84 -18.64 -6.47
C TYR A 256 24.21 -20.13 -6.58
N ALA A 257 23.28 -21.06 -6.48
CA ALA A 257 23.57 -22.48 -6.62
C ALA A 257 23.98 -22.79 -8.07
N ARG A 258 25.13 -23.41 -8.23
CA ARG A 258 25.51 -23.99 -9.52
C ARG A 258 24.93 -25.39 -9.61
N GLU A 259 24.25 -25.72 -10.71
CA GLU A 259 23.96 -27.12 -11.00
C GLU A 259 25.28 -27.90 -11.11
N ASN A 260 25.30 -29.12 -10.60
CA ASN A 260 26.37 -30.07 -10.90
C ASN A 260 26.17 -30.56 -12.33
N LEU A 261 26.44 -29.69 -13.29
CA LEU A 261 26.57 -30.12 -14.66
C LEU A 261 27.91 -30.84 -14.77
N GLN A 262 27.88 -32.10 -15.18
CA GLN A 262 28.95 -32.58 -16.02
C GLN A 262 29.04 -31.54 -17.14
N LEU A 263 30.03 -30.64 -17.03
CA LEU A 263 30.31 -29.62 -18.05
C LEU A 263 30.38 -30.37 -19.38
N SER A 264 29.45 -30.14 -20.27
CA SER A 264 29.56 -30.62 -21.63
C SER A 264 30.74 -29.86 -22.31
N LEU A 265 31.32 -30.43 -23.32
CA LEU A 265 32.36 -29.76 -24.08
C LEU A 265 31.91 -28.38 -24.62
N PHE A 266 30.58 -28.18 -24.77
CA PHE A 266 29.96 -26.93 -25.22
C PHE A 266 29.90 -25.85 -24.10
N ASP A 267 29.91 -26.23 -22.82
CA ASP A 267 29.94 -25.30 -21.70
C ASP A 267 31.34 -24.70 -21.45
N LEU A 268 32.34 -25.20 -22.13
CA LEU A 268 33.73 -24.72 -22.10
C LEU A 268 34.01 -23.67 -23.18
N LEU A 269 33.04 -23.32 -24.03
CA LEU A 269 33.18 -22.29 -25.03
C LEU A 269 33.26 -20.91 -24.37
N PRO A 270 34.07 -19.95 -24.88
CA PRO A 270 34.26 -18.62 -24.29
C PRO A 270 32.98 -17.81 -24.10
N ASP A 271 31.94 -18.08 -24.90
CA ASP A 271 30.64 -17.37 -24.88
C ASP A 271 29.52 -18.18 -24.20
N ALA A 272 29.82 -19.31 -23.56
CA ALA A 272 28.81 -20.11 -22.87
C ALA A 272 28.27 -19.36 -21.63
N LYS A 273 26.98 -19.07 -21.62
CA LYS A 273 26.33 -18.51 -20.42
C LYS A 273 26.39 -19.50 -19.29
N PRO A 274 26.76 -19.09 -18.06
CA PRO A 274 26.78 -20.00 -16.93
C PRO A 274 25.39 -20.63 -16.73
N PRO A 275 25.32 -21.94 -16.38
CA PRO A 275 24.07 -22.62 -16.16
C PRO A 275 23.26 -21.94 -15.04
N LEU A 276 21.97 -21.81 -15.27
CA LEU A 276 21.07 -21.19 -14.29
C LEU A 276 20.92 -22.09 -13.04
N PRO A 277 20.78 -21.49 -11.83
CA PRO A 277 20.50 -22.27 -10.63
C PRO A 277 19.23 -23.12 -10.75
N PRO A 278 19.13 -24.25 -10.03
CA PRO A 278 17.96 -25.12 -10.10
C PRO A 278 16.70 -24.45 -9.51
N TYR A 279 15.53 -24.80 -10.05
CA TYR A 279 14.26 -24.39 -9.47
C TYR A 279 14.02 -25.07 -8.12
N CYS A 280 13.57 -24.30 -7.13
CA CYS A 280 13.30 -24.80 -5.80
C CYS A 280 12.21 -25.88 -5.81
N ARG A 281 12.36 -26.86 -4.91
CA ARG A 281 11.43 -27.97 -4.72
C ARG A 281 10.63 -27.78 -3.44
N ILE A 282 9.34 -28.13 -3.50
CA ILE A 282 8.43 -28.13 -2.37
C ILE A 282 7.80 -29.51 -2.18
N LYS A 283 7.62 -29.93 -0.92
CA LYS A 283 6.98 -31.21 -0.59
C LYS A 283 5.49 -31.03 -0.39
N ASN A 284 4.69 -31.76 -1.17
CA ASN A 284 3.27 -31.94 -0.92
C ASN A 284 3.09 -33.10 0.08
N TRP A 285 2.89 -32.74 1.36
CA TRP A 285 2.80 -33.74 2.45
C TRP A 285 1.58 -34.62 2.38
N ARG A 286 0.47 -34.18 1.77
CA ARG A 286 -0.74 -35.01 1.60
C ARG A 286 -0.52 -36.13 0.57
N GLN A 287 0.18 -35.79 -0.52
CA GLN A 287 0.46 -36.74 -1.61
C GLN A 287 1.81 -37.42 -1.48
N GLN A 288 2.63 -37.06 -0.50
CA GLN A 288 4.03 -37.51 -0.33
C GLN A 288 4.89 -37.33 -1.60
N ARG A 289 4.63 -36.27 -2.37
CA ARG A 289 5.31 -35.95 -3.63
C ARG A 289 6.10 -34.65 -3.51
N THR A 290 7.17 -34.56 -4.29
CA THR A 290 7.98 -33.36 -4.41
C THR A 290 7.74 -32.75 -5.77
N ASN A 291 7.40 -31.45 -5.79
CA ASN A 291 7.14 -30.68 -7.00
C ASN A 291 8.13 -29.50 -7.08
N GLN A 292 8.33 -28.91 -8.27
CA GLN A 292 8.98 -27.62 -8.37
C GLN A 292 8.04 -26.52 -7.85
N PHE A 293 8.54 -25.57 -7.05
CA PHE A 293 7.74 -24.49 -6.51
C PHE A 293 7.01 -23.70 -7.60
N ARG A 294 7.71 -23.38 -8.71
CA ARG A 294 7.11 -22.67 -9.86
C ARG A 294 5.84 -23.34 -10.40
N SER A 295 5.66 -24.65 -10.20
CA SER A 295 4.46 -25.36 -10.66
C SER A 295 3.19 -24.94 -9.89
N LEU A 296 3.33 -24.28 -8.72
CA LEU A 296 2.20 -23.72 -7.97
C LEU A 296 1.56 -22.52 -8.66
N LYS A 297 2.29 -21.87 -9.58
CA LYS A 297 1.84 -20.67 -10.32
C LYS A 297 1.03 -20.99 -11.57
N GLY A 298 0.87 -22.28 -11.93
CA GLY A 298 0.12 -22.71 -13.12
C GLY A 298 -1.39 -22.80 -12.89
N GLU A 299 -2.18 -22.49 -13.90
CA GLU A 299 -3.67 -22.48 -13.86
C GLU A 299 -4.30 -23.82 -13.44
N ARG A 300 -3.61 -24.96 -13.62
CA ARG A 300 -4.11 -26.31 -13.33
C ARG A 300 -3.64 -26.87 -11.99
N THR A 301 -3.08 -26.04 -11.12
CA THR A 301 -2.46 -26.54 -9.89
C THR A 301 -3.49 -26.79 -8.80
N ARG A 302 -3.51 -28.04 -8.29
CA ARG A 302 -4.36 -28.45 -7.15
C ARG A 302 -3.78 -28.07 -5.77
N MET A 303 -2.58 -27.47 -5.71
CA MET A 303 -1.92 -27.11 -4.48
C MET A 303 -1.67 -25.60 -4.48
N LYS A 304 -2.57 -24.82 -3.92
CA LYS A 304 -2.31 -23.43 -3.52
C LYS A 304 -2.16 -23.36 -2.00
N PHE A 305 -1.51 -22.33 -1.51
CA PHE A 305 -1.57 -21.99 -0.08
C PHE A 305 -2.95 -21.42 0.25
N ASP A 306 -3.41 -21.67 1.47
CA ASP A 306 -4.67 -21.10 1.92
C ASP A 306 -4.48 -19.62 2.23
N PHE A 307 -3.31 -19.27 2.82
CA PHE A 307 -2.91 -17.89 3.12
C PHE A 307 -1.43 -17.65 2.82
N VAL A 308 -1.15 -16.47 2.28
CA VAL A 308 0.20 -15.90 2.18
C VAL A 308 0.26 -14.62 3.01
N ILE A 309 1.33 -14.47 3.77
CA ILE A 309 1.61 -13.29 4.60
C ILE A 309 3.09 -12.90 4.44
N GLY A 310 3.43 -11.65 4.69
CA GLY A 310 4.83 -11.26 4.76
C GLY A 310 5.09 -9.78 4.56
N ASN A 311 6.37 -9.47 4.66
CA ASN A 311 6.95 -8.15 4.39
C ASN A 311 8.00 -8.33 3.28
N PRO A 312 7.64 -8.20 1.99
CA PRO A 312 8.59 -8.38 0.89
C PRO A 312 9.65 -7.26 0.88
N PRO A 313 10.83 -7.50 0.28
CA PRO A 313 11.82 -6.46 0.10
C PRO A 313 11.27 -5.31 -0.76
N TYR A 314 11.53 -4.06 -0.34
CA TYR A 314 10.93 -2.87 -0.95
C TYR A 314 11.63 -2.43 -2.23
N GLN A 315 12.96 -2.60 -2.28
CA GLN A 315 13.83 -2.14 -3.35
C GLN A 315 14.83 -3.22 -3.72
N ASP A 316 15.32 -3.17 -4.95
CA ASP A 316 16.43 -4.02 -5.42
C ASP A 316 17.77 -3.56 -4.84
N GLU A 317 18.80 -4.36 -5.01
CA GLU A 317 20.17 -3.95 -4.70
C GLU A 317 20.59 -2.77 -5.60
N THR A 318 21.32 -1.82 -5.03
CA THR A 318 21.96 -0.77 -5.82
C THR A 318 23.13 -1.38 -6.60
N ILE A 319 22.97 -1.59 -7.91
CA ILE A 319 24.00 -2.13 -8.79
C ILE A 319 24.64 -0.99 -9.60
N GLY A 320 25.97 -0.90 -9.59
CA GLY A 320 26.76 0.01 -10.44
C GLY A 320 27.01 1.40 -9.85
N ASP A 321 27.46 2.34 -10.70
CA ASP A 321 27.91 3.69 -10.30
C ASP A 321 26.80 4.61 -9.79
N ASN A 322 25.52 4.26 -9.99
CA ASN A 322 24.37 5.02 -9.53
C ASN A 322 23.94 4.60 -8.12
N LYS A 323 24.77 4.88 -7.12
CA LYS A 323 24.52 4.56 -5.70
C LYS A 323 23.30 5.25 -5.06
N GLY A 324 22.59 6.08 -5.83
CA GLY A 324 21.47 6.90 -5.31
C GLY A 324 20.06 6.38 -5.59
N PHE A 325 19.87 5.41 -6.49
CA PHE A 325 18.54 4.93 -6.87
C PHE A 325 18.48 3.40 -6.92
N ALA A 326 17.61 2.82 -6.11
CA ALA A 326 17.26 1.40 -6.14
C ALA A 326 15.80 1.27 -6.63
N PRO A 327 15.52 0.52 -7.72
CA PRO A 327 14.17 0.37 -8.22
C PRO A 327 13.29 -0.41 -7.23
N PRO A 328 11.98 -0.08 -7.13
CA PRO A 328 11.07 -0.84 -6.29
C PRO A 328 10.84 -2.24 -6.85
N ILE A 329 10.86 -3.26 -6.00
CA ILE A 329 10.59 -4.65 -6.37
C ILE A 329 9.41 -5.27 -5.62
N TYR A 330 8.89 -4.64 -4.56
CA TYR A 330 7.78 -5.19 -3.77
C TYR A 330 6.55 -5.53 -4.61
N HIS A 331 6.27 -4.77 -5.65
CA HIS A 331 5.16 -5.00 -6.57
C HIS A 331 5.29 -6.31 -7.35
N LEU A 332 6.51 -6.77 -7.62
CA LEU A 332 6.78 -8.07 -8.25
C LEU A 332 6.43 -9.20 -7.27
N PHE A 333 6.80 -9.07 -5.99
CA PHE A 333 6.45 -10.04 -4.94
C PHE A 333 4.94 -10.12 -4.71
N ILE A 334 4.22 -8.98 -4.77
CA ILE A 334 2.75 -8.97 -4.72
C ILE A 334 2.18 -9.81 -5.87
N ASN A 335 2.62 -9.58 -7.11
CA ASN A 335 2.17 -10.34 -8.28
C ASN A 335 2.46 -11.84 -8.16
N GLU A 336 3.65 -12.22 -7.66
CA GLU A 336 4.02 -13.62 -7.48
C GLU A 336 3.19 -14.28 -6.37
N SER A 337 2.86 -13.55 -5.30
CA SER A 337 2.04 -14.05 -4.20
C SER A 337 0.61 -14.37 -4.63
N TYR A 338 -0.01 -13.54 -5.48
CA TYR A 338 -1.36 -13.76 -6.01
C TYR A 338 -1.47 -15.03 -6.87
N LYS A 339 -0.37 -15.49 -7.47
CA LYS A 339 -0.36 -16.73 -8.25
C LYS A 339 -0.41 -18.01 -7.41
N ILE A 340 0.05 -17.96 -6.15
CA ILE A 340 0.28 -19.14 -5.31
C ILE A 340 -0.71 -19.30 -4.16
N ALA A 341 -1.55 -18.30 -3.89
CA ALA A 341 -2.56 -18.35 -2.83
C ALA A 341 -3.85 -17.65 -3.28
N ASN A 342 -4.97 -18.04 -2.66
CA ASN A 342 -6.25 -17.37 -2.87
C ASN A 342 -6.34 -16.10 -2.01
N THR A 343 -5.72 -16.11 -0.84
CA THR A 343 -5.72 -15.02 0.13
C THR A 343 -4.29 -14.58 0.44
N VAL A 344 -4.03 -13.29 0.27
CA VAL A 344 -2.69 -12.69 0.43
C VAL A 344 -2.79 -11.43 1.29
N GLU A 345 -1.99 -11.36 2.35
CA GLU A 345 -1.87 -10.20 3.22
C GLU A 345 -0.40 -9.77 3.31
N LEU A 346 -0.08 -8.58 2.82
CA LEU A 346 1.30 -8.09 2.74
C LEU A 346 1.42 -6.67 3.30
N ILE A 347 2.55 -6.39 3.97
CA ILE A 347 2.93 -5.03 4.34
C ILE A 347 4.00 -4.52 3.37
N HIS A 348 3.80 -3.33 2.81
CA HIS A 348 4.65 -2.79 1.74
C HIS A 348 4.54 -1.27 1.65
N PRO A 349 5.42 -0.58 0.87
CA PRO A 349 5.29 0.85 0.61
C PRO A 349 3.96 1.19 -0.05
N ALA A 350 3.35 2.30 0.40
CA ALA A 350 2.01 2.71 -0.01
C ALA A 350 1.97 3.63 -1.24
N ARG A 351 3.11 3.98 -1.84
CA ARG A 351 3.20 4.99 -2.92
C ARG A 351 2.29 4.73 -4.12
N PHE A 352 2.10 3.47 -4.50
CA PHE A 352 1.26 3.12 -5.66
C PHE A 352 -0.21 3.51 -5.44
N LEU A 353 -0.69 3.52 -4.19
CA LEU A 353 -2.05 3.93 -3.83
C LEU A 353 -2.35 5.38 -4.23
N PHE A 354 -1.32 6.21 -4.27
CA PHE A 354 -1.40 7.62 -4.70
C PHE A 354 -0.98 7.80 -6.17
N ASN A 355 -0.85 6.71 -6.91
CA ASN A 355 -0.28 6.69 -8.26
C ASN A 355 1.07 7.41 -8.35
N ALA A 356 1.87 7.32 -7.28
CA ALA A 356 3.17 7.94 -7.11
C ALA A 356 4.28 6.90 -7.02
N GLY A 357 5.54 7.35 -7.03
CA GLY A 357 6.72 6.49 -6.97
C GLY A 357 7.12 5.91 -8.32
N SER A 358 8.07 4.97 -8.28
CA SER A 358 8.73 4.40 -9.48
C SER A 358 8.15 3.05 -9.90
N THR A 359 7.06 2.58 -9.30
CA THR A 359 6.30 1.43 -9.82
C THR A 359 5.63 1.79 -11.15
N PRO A 360 5.50 0.83 -12.10
CA PRO A 360 4.85 1.09 -13.39
C PRO A 360 3.43 1.64 -13.21
N LYS A 361 3.09 2.73 -13.90
CA LYS A 361 1.76 3.38 -13.78
C LYS A 361 0.61 2.44 -14.14
N ALA A 362 0.80 1.62 -15.18
CA ALA A 362 -0.18 0.60 -15.56
C ALA A 362 -0.42 -0.43 -14.45
N TRP A 363 0.62 -0.81 -13.70
CA TRP A 363 0.49 -1.70 -12.56
C TRP A 363 -0.24 -1.01 -11.40
N ASN A 364 0.09 0.26 -11.10
CA ASN A 364 -0.61 1.04 -10.09
C ASN A 364 -2.12 1.09 -10.39
N GLN A 365 -2.47 1.39 -11.64
CA GLN A 365 -3.87 1.46 -12.06
C GLN A 365 -4.56 0.10 -11.95
N LYS A 366 -3.89 -0.98 -12.41
CA LYS A 366 -4.41 -2.34 -12.25
C LYS A 366 -4.73 -2.68 -10.79
N MET A 367 -3.86 -2.31 -9.86
CA MET A 367 -4.06 -2.56 -8.43
C MET A 367 -5.20 -1.71 -7.84
N LEU A 368 -5.33 -0.45 -8.29
CA LEU A 368 -6.41 0.44 -7.84
C LEU A 368 -7.78 0.04 -8.40
N ASP A 369 -7.81 -0.61 -9.56
CA ASP A 369 -9.03 -1.10 -10.21
C ASP A 369 -9.40 -2.53 -9.77
N ASP A 370 -8.54 -3.21 -9.00
CA ASP A 370 -8.78 -4.59 -8.57
C ASP A 370 -9.88 -4.64 -7.49
N PRO A 371 -11.06 -5.24 -7.78
CA PRO A 371 -12.16 -5.32 -6.82
C PRO A 371 -11.90 -6.30 -5.67
N HIS A 372 -10.88 -7.14 -5.78
CA HIS A 372 -10.48 -8.14 -4.79
C HIS A 372 -9.44 -7.63 -3.80
N LEU A 373 -8.94 -6.39 -4.01
CA LEU A 373 -7.94 -5.74 -3.17
C LEU A 373 -8.60 -4.75 -2.20
N ARG A 374 -8.17 -4.77 -0.95
CA ARG A 374 -8.45 -3.70 0.02
C ARG A 374 -7.23 -3.38 0.87
N ILE A 375 -7.19 -2.18 1.40
CA ILE A 375 -6.17 -1.76 2.36
C ILE A 375 -6.77 -1.91 3.76
N LEU A 376 -6.10 -2.70 4.60
CA LEU A 376 -6.49 -2.91 5.99
C LEU A 376 -6.00 -1.76 6.87
N ASN A 377 -4.73 -1.39 6.70
CA ASN A 377 -4.09 -0.34 7.47
C ASN A 377 -3.22 0.52 6.55
N TYR A 378 -3.17 1.80 6.82
CA TYR A 378 -2.27 2.75 6.21
C TYR A 378 -1.61 3.60 7.28
N TYR A 379 -0.28 3.66 7.24
CA TYR A 379 0.56 4.43 8.14
C TYR A 379 1.27 5.49 7.30
N ALA A 380 0.84 6.75 7.43
CA ALA A 380 1.37 7.87 6.66
C ALA A 380 2.84 8.15 7.03
N ASP A 381 3.17 8.04 8.31
CA ASP A 381 4.54 8.04 8.81
C ASP A 381 5.01 6.59 9.00
N ALA A 382 5.92 6.17 8.12
CA ALA A 382 6.49 4.83 8.18
C ALA A 382 7.26 4.55 9.48
N SER A 383 7.72 5.59 10.19
CA SER A 383 8.44 5.44 11.47
C SER A 383 7.56 4.90 12.59
N GLU A 384 6.23 5.03 12.48
CA GLU A 384 5.27 4.42 13.41
C GLU A 384 5.36 2.88 13.40
N VAL A 385 5.70 2.32 12.23
CA VAL A 385 5.83 0.86 12.03
C VAL A 385 7.29 0.44 12.07
N PHE A 386 8.16 1.15 11.38
CA PHE A 386 9.57 0.82 11.21
C PHE A 386 10.46 1.95 11.77
N PRO A 387 10.78 1.94 13.05
CA PRO A 387 11.64 2.95 13.67
C PRO A 387 12.94 3.13 12.88
N ASN A 388 13.39 4.37 12.72
CA ASN A 388 14.59 4.75 11.97
C ASN A 388 14.56 4.48 10.45
N THR A 389 13.37 4.26 9.87
CA THR A 389 13.22 4.05 8.44
C THR A 389 12.32 5.15 7.86
N SER A 390 12.82 5.86 6.84
CA SER A 390 12.03 6.85 6.11
C SER A 390 11.54 6.24 4.80
N ILE A 391 10.22 6.02 4.69
CA ILE A 391 9.56 5.53 3.49
C ILE A 391 8.57 6.59 3.01
N ASN A 392 8.96 7.34 2.00
CA ASN A 392 8.10 8.38 1.44
C ASN A 392 6.79 7.79 0.93
N GLY A 393 5.66 8.38 1.33
CA GLY A 393 4.31 7.92 0.99
C GLY A 393 3.74 6.90 1.97
N GLY A 394 4.48 6.58 3.04
CA GLY A 394 4.01 5.68 4.10
C GLY A 394 4.04 4.20 3.74
N VAL A 395 3.43 3.41 4.61
CA VAL A 395 3.36 1.95 4.54
C VAL A 395 1.90 1.52 4.61
N ALA A 396 1.54 0.49 3.87
CA ALA A 396 0.19 -0.08 3.88
C ALA A 396 0.22 -1.59 4.12
N VAL A 397 -0.78 -2.09 4.84
CA VAL A 397 -1.12 -3.51 4.88
C VAL A 397 -2.25 -3.74 3.88
N SER A 398 -1.94 -4.46 2.82
CA SER A 398 -2.92 -4.85 1.80
C SER A 398 -3.42 -6.26 2.02
N TYR A 399 -4.68 -6.47 1.67
CA TYR A 399 -5.34 -7.77 1.70
C TYR A 399 -6.03 -8.02 0.36
N HIS A 400 -5.72 -9.15 -0.24
CA HIS A 400 -6.33 -9.60 -1.50
C HIS A 400 -6.97 -10.97 -1.30
N ASP A 401 -8.20 -11.15 -1.80
CA ASP A 401 -8.92 -12.41 -1.75
C ASP A 401 -9.67 -12.64 -3.07
N GLU A 402 -9.24 -13.62 -3.85
CA GLU A 402 -9.85 -13.96 -5.16
C GLU A 402 -11.36 -14.30 -5.06
N GLN A 403 -11.84 -14.71 -3.87
CA GLN A 403 -13.23 -15.14 -3.68
C GLN A 403 -14.14 -14.04 -3.16
N SER A 404 -13.58 -12.90 -2.75
CA SER A 404 -14.32 -11.78 -2.16
C SER A 404 -14.20 -10.53 -3.03
N SER A 405 -15.29 -9.80 -3.24
CA SER A 405 -15.26 -8.50 -3.91
C SER A 405 -15.48 -7.39 -2.90
N PHE A 406 -14.53 -6.46 -2.80
CA PHE A 406 -14.57 -5.30 -1.90
C PHE A 406 -14.91 -4.00 -2.63
N GLY A 407 -15.02 -4.07 -3.98
CA GLY A 407 -15.06 -2.91 -4.87
C GLY A 407 -13.67 -2.33 -5.14
N ALA A 408 -13.48 -1.76 -6.30
CA ALA A 408 -12.23 -1.13 -6.71
C ALA A 408 -11.90 0.07 -5.81
N ILE A 409 -10.61 0.21 -5.44
CA ILE A 409 -10.14 1.34 -4.63
C ILE A 409 -10.24 2.65 -5.43
N GLN A 410 -9.92 2.61 -6.72
CA GLN A 410 -9.86 3.72 -7.67
C GLN A 410 -8.98 4.88 -7.21
N ILE A 411 -9.35 5.55 -6.12
CA ILE A 411 -8.56 6.60 -5.47
C ILE A 411 -8.39 6.28 -3.98
N PHE A 412 -7.19 6.52 -3.52
CA PHE A 412 -6.81 6.37 -2.12
C PHE A 412 -6.36 7.71 -1.53
N THR A 413 -6.81 8.01 -0.32
CA THR A 413 -6.38 9.18 0.45
C THR A 413 -5.71 8.74 1.74
N LYS A 414 -4.97 9.64 2.37
CA LYS A 414 -4.31 9.35 3.65
C LYS A 414 -5.27 9.27 4.86
N TYR A 415 -6.57 9.56 4.66
CA TYR A 415 -7.58 9.57 5.70
C TYR A 415 -8.57 8.43 5.49
N ASN A 416 -8.70 7.54 6.46
CA ASN A 416 -9.62 6.40 6.37
C ASN A 416 -11.08 6.84 6.22
N GLU A 417 -11.48 7.88 6.96
CA GLU A 417 -12.83 8.46 6.90
C GLU A 417 -13.12 9.00 5.50
N LEU A 418 -12.17 9.70 4.89
CA LEU A 418 -12.35 10.24 3.54
C LEU A 418 -12.47 9.13 2.49
N ASN A 419 -11.74 8.02 2.66
CA ASN A 419 -11.85 6.85 1.77
C ASN A 419 -13.23 6.17 1.91
N THR A 420 -13.81 6.13 3.12
CA THR A 420 -15.16 5.56 3.34
C THR A 420 -16.25 6.49 2.83
N ILE A 421 -16.15 7.80 3.05
CA ILE A 421 -17.04 8.82 2.50
C ILE A 421 -17.06 8.71 0.96
N LEU A 422 -15.89 8.68 0.33
CA LEU A 422 -15.77 8.58 -1.12
C LEU A 422 -16.51 7.35 -1.68
N ARG A 423 -16.31 6.18 -1.06
CA ARG A 423 -17.00 4.95 -1.49
C ARG A 423 -18.51 5.04 -1.36
N LYS A 424 -19.03 5.63 -0.27
CA LYS A 424 -20.47 5.84 -0.06
C LYS A 424 -21.05 6.79 -1.11
N VAL A 425 -20.36 7.90 -1.38
CA VAL A 425 -20.80 8.93 -2.33
C VAL A 425 -20.80 8.40 -3.76
N VAL A 426 -19.70 7.79 -4.21
CA VAL A 426 -19.60 7.24 -5.57
C VAL A 426 -20.51 6.02 -5.77
N GLY A 427 -20.74 5.24 -4.72
CA GLY A 427 -21.60 4.05 -4.76
C GLY A 427 -23.10 4.31 -4.56
N HIS A 428 -23.53 5.57 -4.37
CA HIS A 428 -24.91 5.89 -4.02
C HIS A 428 -25.94 5.71 -5.16
N GLY A 429 -25.49 5.50 -6.41
CA GLY A 429 -26.34 5.33 -7.59
C GLY A 429 -25.63 5.81 -8.85
N PRO A 430 -26.36 6.21 -9.91
CA PRO A 430 -25.76 6.87 -11.05
C PRO A 430 -24.97 8.10 -10.58
N PHE A 431 -23.66 8.12 -10.82
CA PHE A 431 -22.78 9.16 -10.33
C PHE A 431 -22.47 10.17 -11.43
N GLU A 432 -23.19 11.30 -11.42
CA GLU A 432 -22.87 12.48 -12.23
C GLU A 432 -21.96 13.40 -11.41
N THR A 433 -21.08 14.11 -12.06
CA THR A 433 -20.00 14.86 -11.42
C THR A 433 -20.04 16.36 -11.73
N MET A 434 -19.68 17.18 -10.75
CA MET A 434 -19.51 18.62 -10.98
C MET A 434 -18.45 18.94 -12.06
N GLU A 435 -17.52 18.01 -12.37
CA GLU A 435 -16.55 18.18 -13.45
C GLU A 435 -17.22 18.55 -14.78
N GLU A 436 -18.42 18.02 -15.05
CA GLU A 436 -19.15 18.21 -16.29
C GLU A 436 -19.65 19.65 -16.50
N ILE A 437 -19.89 20.38 -15.42
CA ILE A 437 -20.39 21.77 -15.45
C ILE A 437 -19.34 22.81 -15.05
N VAL A 438 -18.09 22.39 -14.78
CA VAL A 438 -16.99 23.30 -14.49
C VAL A 438 -16.25 23.68 -15.75
N TYR A 439 -16.28 24.95 -16.09
CA TYR A 439 -15.59 25.51 -17.23
C TYR A 439 -14.13 25.81 -16.90
N THR A 440 -13.24 25.47 -17.82
CA THR A 440 -11.81 25.73 -17.67
C THR A 440 -11.51 27.22 -17.64
N ARG A 441 -10.40 27.60 -17.03
CA ARG A 441 -9.88 28.97 -17.06
C ARG A 441 -9.66 29.52 -18.47
N THR A 442 -9.51 28.64 -19.47
CA THR A 442 -9.26 29.00 -20.88
C THR A 442 -10.51 28.91 -21.74
N SER A 443 -11.71 28.88 -21.14
CA SER A 443 -12.97 28.74 -21.88
C SER A 443 -13.26 29.97 -22.74
N TYR A 444 -12.96 31.18 -22.26
CA TYR A 444 -13.11 32.37 -23.05
C TYR A 444 -11.86 32.62 -23.88
N LYS A 445 -12.03 32.91 -25.16
CA LYS A 445 -10.96 33.17 -26.12
C LYS A 445 -11.22 34.45 -26.88
N LEU A 446 -10.15 35.14 -27.29
CA LEU A 446 -10.21 36.22 -28.23
C LEU A 446 -10.60 35.76 -29.62
N THR A 447 -11.19 36.62 -30.46
CA THR A 447 -11.61 36.31 -31.82
C THR A 447 -10.62 36.82 -32.87
N ASP A 448 -10.74 36.32 -34.10
CA ASP A 448 -10.03 36.87 -35.26
C ASP A 448 -10.41 38.34 -35.53
N LYS A 449 -11.66 38.74 -35.25
CA LYS A 449 -12.13 40.11 -35.36
C LYS A 449 -11.28 41.04 -34.49
N MET A 450 -11.03 40.67 -33.23
CA MET A 450 -10.15 41.43 -32.34
C MET A 450 -8.74 41.59 -32.92
N HIS A 451 -8.17 40.51 -33.47
CA HIS A 451 -6.82 40.56 -34.08
C HIS A 451 -6.77 41.32 -35.38
N ASN A 452 -7.87 41.37 -36.13
CA ASN A 452 -7.95 42.19 -37.34
C ASN A 452 -8.06 43.68 -37.02
N ASP A 453 -8.81 44.04 -35.96
CA ASP A 453 -8.95 45.44 -35.52
C ASP A 453 -7.68 45.92 -34.79
N TYR A 454 -6.93 45.00 -34.17
CA TYR A 454 -5.66 45.27 -33.46
C TYR A 454 -4.54 44.35 -33.93
N PRO A 455 -3.97 44.52 -35.14
CA PRO A 455 -2.98 43.62 -35.73
C PRO A 455 -1.74 43.39 -34.87
N ASN A 456 -1.30 44.44 -34.13
CA ASN A 456 -0.14 44.37 -33.25
C ASN A 456 -0.41 43.67 -31.89
N ALA A 457 -1.65 43.25 -31.62
CA ALA A 457 -2.01 42.60 -30.36
C ALA A 457 -1.27 41.24 -30.18
N LYS A 458 -1.01 40.55 -31.28
CA LYS A 458 -0.29 39.23 -31.25
C LYS A 458 1.14 39.38 -30.69
N ASP A 459 1.82 40.49 -30.98
CA ASP A 459 3.19 40.74 -30.51
C ASP A 459 3.24 41.11 -29.02
N GLN A 460 2.10 41.53 -28.44
CA GLN A 460 1.95 41.84 -27.02
C GLN A 460 1.56 40.63 -26.18
N LEU A 461 1.22 39.50 -26.80
CA LEU A 461 0.82 38.27 -26.16
C LEU A 461 1.96 37.23 -26.16
N SER A 462 1.85 36.21 -25.31
CA SER A 462 2.86 35.15 -25.23
C SER A 462 2.79 34.27 -26.49
N ASN A 463 3.94 33.82 -26.98
CA ASN A 463 4.01 32.92 -28.14
C ASN A 463 3.17 31.68 -27.93
N GLY A 464 2.34 31.35 -28.93
CA GLY A 464 1.37 30.23 -28.83
C GLY A 464 0.08 30.51 -28.05
N HIS A 465 -0.07 31.70 -27.46
CA HIS A 465 -1.18 32.12 -26.60
C HIS A 465 -1.91 33.36 -27.10
N ALA A 466 -1.88 33.61 -28.40
CA ALA A 466 -2.43 34.84 -29.00
C ALA A 466 -3.95 34.99 -28.81
N TYR A 467 -4.69 33.90 -28.65
CA TYR A 467 -6.13 33.90 -28.46
C TYR A 467 -6.58 33.70 -27.00
N ASP A 468 -5.64 33.56 -26.07
CA ASP A 468 -5.99 33.33 -24.66
C ASP A 468 -6.46 34.61 -23.99
N PHE A 469 -7.59 34.52 -23.25
CA PHE A 469 -8.08 35.58 -22.40
C PHE A 469 -7.34 35.56 -21.06
N ALA A 470 -6.03 35.81 -21.14
CA ALA A 470 -5.03 35.55 -20.12
C ALA A 470 -5.26 36.32 -18.81
N SER A 471 -4.67 35.83 -17.72
CA SER A 471 -4.81 36.45 -16.38
C SER A 471 -4.37 37.92 -16.32
N ASN A 472 -3.43 38.31 -17.15
CA ASN A 472 -2.85 39.69 -17.22
C ASN A 472 -3.26 40.43 -18.50
N ILE A 473 -4.37 40.05 -19.12
CA ILE A 473 -4.82 40.60 -20.40
C ILE A 473 -5.14 42.09 -20.31
N PHE A 474 -5.65 42.55 -19.17
CA PHE A 474 -5.95 43.96 -18.95
C PHE A 474 -4.72 44.87 -18.96
N ASP A 475 -3.59 44.33 -18.51
CA ASP A 475 -2.31 45.05 -18.50
C ASP A 475 -1.60 44.93 -19.85
N ARG A 476 -1.78 43.81 -20.57
CA ARG A 476 -1.11 43.56 -21.86
C ARG A 476 -1.78 44.22 -23.05
N LEU A 477 -3.12 44.26 -23.07
CA LEU A 477 -3.91 44.82 -24.16
C LEU A 477 -4.90 45.88 -23.65
N PRO A 478 -4.45 46.92 -22.95
CA PRO A 478 -5.36 47.92 -22.37
C PRO A 478 -6.22 48.59 -23.42
N GLN A 479 -5.79 48.65 -24.67
CA GLN A 479 -6.49 49.32 -25.78
C GLN A 479 -7.79 48.63 -26.21
N ILE A 480 -8.04 47.36 -25.85
CA ILE A 480 -9.27 46.64 -26.19
C ILE A 480 -10.31 46.70 -25.06
N PHE A 481 -9.97 47.34 -23.94
CA PHE A 481 -10.81 47.44 -22.75
C PHE A 481 -11.18 48.85 -22.42
N SER A 482 -12.29 49.00 -21.71
CA SER A 482 -12.73 50.28 -21.14
C SER A 482 -13.05 50.09 -19.65
N ASP A 483 -12.71 51.08 -18.80
CA ASP A 483 -13.04 51.03 -17.37
C ASP A 483 -14.56 51.25 -17.17
N ASP A 484 -15.19 52.10 -18.00
CA ASP A 484 -16.63 52.37 -18.00
C ASP A 484 -17.29 51.78 -19.26
N LEU A 485 -18.60 51.50 -19.19
CA LEU A 485 -19.39 51.04 -20.33
C LEU A 485 -19.40 52.13 -21.39
N PRO A 486 -18.81 51.91 -22.59
CA PRO A 486 -18.81 52.90 -23.65
C PRO A 486 -20.23 53.21 -24.15
N ASN A 487 -20.46 54.45 -24.50
CA ASN A 487 -21.71 54.91 -25.07
C ASN A 487 -21.56 55.00 -26.60
N ASP A 488 -21.53 53.84 -27.26
CA ASP A 488 -21.44 53.67 -28.73
C ASP A 488 -22.40 52.58 -29.20
N ASP A 489 -22.39 52.24 -30.49
CA ASP A 489 -23.32 51.31 -31.13
C ASP A 489 -22.88 49.84 -30.93
N HIS A 490 -21.86 49.54 -30.08
CA HIS A 490 -21.38 48.17 -29.83
C HIS A 490 -21.97 47.57 -28.56
N GLU A 491 -22.07 46.25 -28.53
CA GLU A 491 -22.41 45.50 -27.35
C GLU A 491 -21.13 45.05 -26.58
N TYR A 492 -21.24 45.05 -25.27
CA TYR A 492 -20.09 44.80 -24.39
C TYR A 492 -20.34 43.63 -23.41
N TYR A 493 -19.31 42.84 -23.15
CA TYR A 493 -19.20 42.03 -21.97
C TYR A 493 -18.49 42.79 -20.86
N ARG A 494 -18.93 42.58 -19.62
CA ARG A 494 -18.20 43.01 -18.43
C ARG A 494 -17.28 41.87 -17.98
N ALA A 495 -15.97 42.05 -18.10
CA ALA A 495 -14.95 41.06 -17.83
C ALA A 495 -14.35 41.25 -16.43
N LEU A 496 -14.45 40.24 -15.59
CA LEU A 496 -13.75 40.14 -14.29
C LEU A 496 -12.35 39.59 -14.50
N GLY A 497 -11.35 40.36 -14.11
CA GLY A 497 -9.95 40.02 -14.22
C GLY A 497 -9.07 40.64 -13.15
N ARG A 498 -7.79 40.83 -13.51
CA ARG A 498 -6.81 41.57 -12.70
C ARG A 498 -6.15 42.67 -13.53
N LYS A 499 -6.11 43.88 -12.96
CA LYS A 499 -5.37 45.00 -13.47
C LYS A 499 -4.39 45.48 -12.39
N ASN A 500 -3.10 45.52 -12.70
CA ASN A 500 -2.06 45.79 -11.71
C ASN A 500 -2.16 44.87 -10.46
N ASN A 501 -2.42 43.59 -10.68
CA ASN A 501 -2.64 42.59 -9.66
C ASN A 501 -3.86 42.78 -8.72
N ALA A 502 -4.68 43.79 -8.93
CA ALA A 502 -5.93 44.03 -8.23
C ALA A 502 -7.12 43.44 -9.01
N ARG A 503 -8.12 42.91 -8.29
CA ARG A 503 -9.37 42.43 -8.91
C ARG A 503 -10.13 43.64 -9.48
N THR A 504 -10.48 43.56 -10.77
CA THR A 504 -11.07 44.71 -11.51
C THR A 504 -12.08 44.17 -12.52
N TYR A 505 -13.11 44.96 -12.79
CA TYR A 505 -14.01 44.76 -13.93
C TYR A 505 -13.64 45.73 -15.04
N MET A 506 -13.65 45.25 -16.27
CA MET A 506 -13.46 46.07 -17.47
C MET A 506 -14.45 45.64 -18.55
N TYR A 507 -14.80 46.56 -19.45
CA TYR A 507 -15.69 46.29 -20.57
C TYR A 507 -14.90 45.95 -21.83
N ILE A 508 -15.35 44.94 -22.57
CA ILE A 508 -14.78 44.50 -23.84
C ILE A 508 -15.92 44.25 -24.83
N ARG A 509 -15.72 44.60 -26.12
CA ARG A 509 -16.73 44.33 -27.15
C ARG A 509 -17.05 42.86 -27.25
N LYS A 510 -18.35 42.47 -27.35
CA LYS A 510 -18.79 41.09 -27.45
C LYS A 510 -18.19 40.38 -28.66
N GLU A 511 -18.01 41.07 -29.77
CA GLU A 511 -17.41 40.54 -31.00
C GLU A 511 -15.93 40.12 -30.86
N TYR A 512 -15.25 40.54 -29.77
CA TYR A 512 -13.86 40.19 -29.50
C TYR A 512 -13.71 38.91 -28.66
N ILE A 513 -14.83 38.32 -28.19
CA ILE A 513 -14.83 37.13 -27.35
C ILE A 513 -15.66 36.04 -28.04
N ASN A 514 -15.06 34.83 -28.14
CA ASN A 514 -15.77 33.64 -28.55
C ASN A 514 -16.76 33.20 -27.45
N LYS A 515 -18.03 33.04 -27.82
CA LYS A 515 -19.07 32.59 -26.88
C LYS A 515 -18.86 31.16 -26.42
N THR A 516 -19.16 30.95 -25.16
CA THR A 516 -19.28 29.61 -24.53
C THR A 516 -20.71 29.41 -24.04
N ALA A 517 -21.10 28.20 -23.64
CA ALA A 517 -22.47 27.91 -23.22
C ALA A 517 -22.91 28.76 -21.99
N ASN A 518 -21.97 29.24 -21.18
CA ASN A 518 -22.29 30.03 -19.97
C ASN A 518 -22.07 31.54 -20.13
N THR A 519 -21.71 32.03 -21.30
CA THR A 519 -21.41 33.45 -21.52
C THR A 519 -22.60 34.36 -21.16
N ASP A 520 -23.78 33.97 -21.67
CA ASP A 520 -25.03 34.75 -21.51
C ASP A 520 -25.94 34.15 -20.41
N LYS A 521 -25.37 33.40 -19.43
CA LYS A 521 -26.07 32.72 -18.35
C LYS A 521 -25.54 33.09 -16.99
N TYR A 522 -26.31 32.78 -15.94
CA TYR A 522 -25.82 32.87 -14.56
C TYR A 522 -24.81 31.75 -14.29
N LYS A 523 -23.78 32.04 -13.51
CA LYS A 523 -22.68 31.11 -13.18
C LYS A 523 -22.06 31.43 -11.84
N VAL A 524 -21.56 30.41 -11.16
CA VAL A 524 -20.73 30.56 -9.95
C VAL A 524 -19.27 30.70 -10.36
N VAL A 525 -18.53 31.59 -9.77
CA VAL A 525 -17.13 31.90 -10.11
C VAL A 525 -16.24 31.77 -8.88
N LEU A 526 -15.10 31.13 -9.08
CA LEU A 526 -14.04 30.93 -8.09
C LEU A 526 -12.69 31.34 -8.67
N ALA A 527 -11.78 31.85 -7.84
CA ALA A 527 -10.39 31.98 -8.26
C ALA A 527 -9.81 30.62 -8.65
N LYS A 528 -9.09 30.54 -9.79
CA LYS A 528 -8.47 29.30 -10.28
C LYS A 528 -7.44 28.71 -9.33
N ALA A 529 -6.84 29.57 -8.49
CA ALA A 529 -5.84 29.19 -7.51
C ALA A 529 -5.98 30.05 -6.24
N ASP A 530 -5.97 29.41 -5.10
CA ASP A 530 -5.94 30.06 -3.78
C ASP A 530 -5.09 29.23 -2.81
N GLY A 531 -3.83 29.63 -2.61
CA GLY A 531 -2.92 28.99 -1.67
C GLY A 531 -3.37 29.15 -0.22
N ALA A 532 -4.06 30.26 0.12
CA ALA A 532 -4.54 30.51 1.47
C ALA A 532 -5.79 29.69 1.84
N ALA A 533 -6.46 29.06 0.86
CA ALA A 533 -7.60 28.18 1.13
C ALA A 533 -7.17 26.84 1.75
N GLY A 534 -5.94 26.42 1.54
CA GLY A 534 -5.39 25.16 2.06
C GLY A 534 -5.88 23.91 1.33
N GLN A 535 -5.58 22.76 1.94
CA GLN A 535 -6.00 21.43 1.52
C GLN A 535 -6.46 20.66 2.77
N ILE A 536 -7.14 19.52 2.61
CA ILE A 536 -7.55 18.72 3.78
C ILE A 536 -6.32 18.38 4.65
N GLY A 537 -6.38 18.79 5.92
CA GLY A 537 -5.33 18.58 6.91
C GLY A 537 -4.19 19.62 6.91
N SER A 538 -4.28 20.69 6.09
CA SER A 538 -3.29 21.77 6.13
C SER A 538 -3.86 23.10 5.57
N PRO A 539 -4.21 24.10 6.41
CA PRO A 539 -4.34 24.00 7.87
C PRO A 539 -5.51 23.12 8.32
N VAL A 540 -5.69 22.92 9.63
CA VAL A 540 -6.87 22.26 10.19
C VAL A 540 -7.62 23.25 11.04
N PRO A 541 -8.90 23.56 10.72
CA PRO A 541 -9.64 23.21 9.49
C PRO A 541 -9.23 24.08 8.28
N ALA A 542 -9.30 23.53 7.07
CA ALA A 542 -9.01 24.23 5.82
C ALA A 542 -10.28 24.73 5.11
N ARG A 543 -10.19 25.86 4.39
CA ARG A 543 -11.30 26.32 3.56
C ARG A 543 -11.50 25.50 2.28
N ILE A 544 -10.43 24.91 1.75
CA ILE A 544 -10.32 24.13 0.51
C ILE A 544 -10.51 25.00 -0.75
N THR A 545 -11.49 25.90 -0.78
CA THR A 545 -11.77 26.84 -1.87
C THR A 545 -11.64 28.30 -1.41
N GLY A 546 -11.46 29.19 -2.36
CA GLY A 546 -11.64 30.62 -2.16
C GLY A 546 -13.12 31.01 -2.02
N ILE A 547 -13.35 32.31 -1.89
CA ILE A 547 -14.70 32.88 -1.84
C ILE A 547 -15.33 32.78 -3.23
N SER A 548 -16.52 32.19 -3.32
CA SER A 548 -17.34 32.12 -4.53
C SER A 548 -18.22 33.35 -4.68
N MET A 549 -18.54 33.69 -5.94
CA MET A 549 -19.46 34.74 -6.30
C MET A 549 -20.32 34.33 -7.49
N ILE A 550 -21.42 35.02 -7.70
CA ILE A 550 -22.26 34.86 -8.90
C ILE A 550 -21.92 35.93 -9.89
N LEU A 551 -21.82 35.54 -11.15
CA LEU A 551 -21.83 36.46 -12.29
C LEU A 551 -23.09 36.22 -13.12
N GLY A 552 -23.69 37.31 -13.63
CA GLY A 552 -24.89 37.26 -14.43
C GLY A 552 -24.63 37.07 -15.93
N PRO A 553 -25.70 37.15 -16.74
CA PRO A 553 -25.58 37.27 -18.20
C PRO A 553 -24.70 38.45 -18.58
N ASN A 554 -23.93 38.28 -19.66
CA ASN A 554 -22.95 39.27 -20.17
C ASN A 554 -21.72 39.52 -19.25
N ASP A 555 -21.56 38.79 -18.16
CA ASP A 555 -20.35 38.78 -17.38
C ASP A 555 -19.45 37.60 -17.81
N ILE A 556 -18.14 37.88 -17.98
CA ILE A 556 -17.12 36.87 -18.32
C ILE A 556 -15.93 36.96 -17.38
N THR A 557 -15.02 36.03 -17.45
CA THR A 557 -13.81 36.05 -16.59
C THR A 557 -12.54 35.81 -17.39
N THR A 558 -11.44 36.42 -16.95
CA THR A 558 -10.10 36.06 -17.43
C THR A 558 -9.64 34.70 -16.85
N GLU A 559 -8.52 34.19 -17.32
CA GLU A 559 -7.90 32.95 -16.80
C GLU A 559 -7.57 32.97 -15.30
N SER A 560 -7.80 34.05 -14.59
CA SER A 560 -7.66 34.12 -13.14
C SER A 560 -8.75 33.37 -12.39
N PHE A 561 -9.82 32.98 -13.08
CA PHE A 561 -11.00 32.34 -12.51
C PHE A 561 -11.41 31.08 -13.26
N ILE A 562 -12.19 30.24 -12.60
CA ILE A 562 -13.01 29.18 -13.18
C ILE A 562 -14.47 29.55 -12.99
N SER A 563 -15.36 29.08 -13.86
CA SER A 563 -16.80 29.25 -13.72
C SER A 563 -17.50 27.89 -13.66
N ILE A 564 -18.58 27.82 -12.90
CA ILE A 564 -19.39 26.63 -12.66
C ILE A 564 -20.82 26.89 -13.08
N GLY A 565 -21.34 26.00 -13.91
CA GLY A 565 -22.71 26.01 -14.39
C GLY A 565 -22.97 26.99 -15.53
N SER A 566 -24.15 26.84 -16.09
CA SER A 566 -24.76 27.65 -17.15
C SER A 566 -26.26 27.72 -16.84
N PHE A 567 -26.63 28.52 -15.83
CA PHE A 567 -27.97 28.55 -15.25
C PHE A 567 -28.85 29.58 -15.92
N GLU A 568 -30.11 29.22 -16.15
CA GLU A 568 -31.10 30.13 -16.77
C GLU A 568 -31.55 31.21 -15.80
N VAL A 569 -31.64 30.90 -14.52
CA VAL A 569 -32.11 31.79 -13.46
C VAL A 569 -31.10 31.92 -12.34
N GLU A 570 -31.08 33.10 -11.74
CA GLU A 570 -30.15 33.43 -10.65
C GLU A 570 -30.34 32.53 -9.42
N ALA A 571 -31.56 32.06 -9.17
CA ALA A 571 -31.86 31.18 -8.06
C ALA A 571 -31.07 29.85 -8.13
N GLU A 572 -30.97 29.24 -9.33
CA GLU A 572 -30.19 28.01 -9.53
C GLU A 572 -28.68 28.26 -9.30
N ALA A 573 -28.16 29.40 -9.77
CA ALA A 573 -26.78 29.77 -9.52
C ALA A 573 -26.51 29.99 -8.00
N ASN A 574 -27.48 30.58 -7.27
CA ASN A 574 -27.39 30.72 -5.82
C ASN A 574 -27.38 29.35 -5.11
N ASN A 575 -28.21 28.40 -5.53
CA ASN A 575 -28.24 27.04 -5.01
C ASN A 575 -26.92 26.33 -5.25
N ALA A 576 -26.38 26.42 -6.46
CA ALA A 576 -25.05 25.90 -6.79
C ALA A 576 -23.92 26.57 -5.97
N MET A 577 -24.02 27.88 -5.74
CA MET A 577 -23.06 28.60 -4.87
C MET A 577 -23.13 28.12 -3.42
N LYS A 578 -24.34 27.92 -2.86
CA LYS A 578 -24.50 27.33 -1.51
C LYS A 578 -23.86 25.94 -1.46
N TYR A 579 -24.13 25.09 -2.48
CA TYR A 579 -23.55 23.75 -2.55
C TYR A 579 -21.99 23.78 -2.54
N VAL A 580 -21.39 24.61 -3.39
CA VAL A 580 -19.92 24.77 -3.46
C VAL A 580 -19.34 25.26 -2.10
N ARG A 581 -20.12 25.95 -1.28
CA ARG A 581 -19.74 26.41 0.06
C ARG A 581 -19.92 25.35 1.14
N THR A 582 -20.68 24.26 0.91
CA THR A 582 -20.85 23.19 1.90
C THR A 582 -19.52 22.56 2.29
N ARG A 583 -19.40 22.11 3.52
CA ARG A 583 -18.27 21.30 3.98
C ARG A 583 -18.20 19.99 3.20
N PHE A 584 -19.35 19.39 2.92
CA PHE A 584 -19.46 18.16 2.13
C PHE A 584 -18.81 18.31 0.73
N ALA A 585 -19.27 19.26 -0.09
CA ALA A 585 -18.75 19.44 -1.44
C ALA A 585 -17.25 19.75 -1.44
N ARG A 586 -16.77 20.56 -0.48
CA ARG A 586 -15.36 20.89 -0.33
C ARG A 586 -14.52 19.71 0.17
N THR A 587 -15.09 18.83 0.99
CA THR A 587 -14.44 17.57 1.38
C THR A 587 -14.24 16.70 0.15
N MET A 588 -15.28 16.52 -0.65
CA MET A 588 -15.18 15.72 -1.90
C MET A 588 -14.20 16.34 -2.90
N LEU A 589 -14.20 17.67 -3.04
CA LEU A 589 -13.19 18.38 -3.83
C LEU A 589 -11.76 18.15 -3.31
N GLY A 590 -11.60 18.09 -1.99
CA GLY A 590 -10.33 17.87 -1.30
C GLY A 590 -9.69 16.52 -1.59
N VAL A 591 -10.44 15.54 -2.08
CA VAL A 591 -9.91 14.23 -2.52
C VAL A 591 -8.83 14.41 -3.60
N LEU A 592 -9.07 15.29 -4.58
CA LEU A 592 -8.13 15.55 -5.68
C LEU A 592 -7.38 16.88 -5.56
N LYS A 593 -7.86 17.82 -4.75
CA LYS A 593 -7.22 19.12 -4.56
C LYS A 593 -6.06 19.04 -3.56
N VAL A 594 -4.91 18.59 -4.04
CA VAL A 594 -3.65 18.51 -3.27
C VAL A 594 -2.70 19.70 -3.56
N THR A 595 -3.12 20.63 -4.40
CA THR A 595 -2.39 21.87 -4.75
C THR A 595 -3.33 23.07 -4.68
N GLN A 596 -2.83 24.26 -4.92
CA GLN A 596 -3.64 25.49 -4.93
C GLN A 596 -4.63 25.61 -6.11
N GLU A 597 -4.44 24.80 -7.17
CA GLU A 597 -5.23 24.93 -8.41
C GLU A 597 -6.58 24.19 -8.35
N LEU A 598 -7.60 24.79 -8.99
CA LEU A 598 -8.99 24.34 -9.09
C LEU A 598 -9.39 24.12 -10.56
N GLY A 599 -8.73 23.20 -11.28
CA GLY A 599 -9.18 22.81 -12.63
C GLY A 599 -10.38 21.86 -12.58
N PRO A 600 -11.12 21.68 -13.71
CA PRO A 600 -12.30 20.80 -13.79
C PRO A 600 -12.06 19.39 -13.23
N GLN A 601 -10.91 18.76 -13.54
CA GLN A 601 -10.57 17.41 -13.07
C GLN A 601 -10.57 17.27 -11.54
N LYS A 602 -10.43 18.37 -10.79
CA LYS A 602 -10.49 18.33 -9.33
C LYS A 602 -11.89 18.09 -8.81
N TRP A 603 -12.91 18.37 -9.61
CA TRP A 603 -14.32 18.21 -9.27
C TRP A 603 -14.89 16.83 -9.59
N LYS A 604 -14.09 15.92 -10.13
CA LYS A 604 -14.47 14.57 -10.55
C LYS A 604 -15.23 13.77 -9.48
N TYR A 605 -14.95 13.96 -8.21
CA TYR A 605 -15.60 13.24 -7.10
C TYR A 605 -16.60 14.08 -6.32
N VAL A 606 -16.82 15.33 -6.74
CA VAL A 606 -17.91 16.16 -6.20
C VAL A 606 -19.17 15.80 -6.94
N PRO A 607 -20.18 15.16 -6.31
CA PRO A 607 -21.40 14.76 -7.01
C PRO A 607 -22.19 15.97 -7.50
N LEU A 608 -22.69 15.90 -8.73
CA LEU A 608 -23.61 16.89 -9.26
C LEU A 608 -24.95 16.78 -8.52
N GLN A 609 -25.52 17.91 -8.15
CA GLN A 609 -26.83 17.98 -7.54
C GLN A 609 -27.84 18.64 -8.50
N ASP A 610 -29.13 18.39 -8.31
CA ASP A 610 -30.17 19.18 -8.93
C ASP A 610 -30.31 20.52 -8.20
N PHE A 611 -30.09 21.62 -8.91
CA PHE A 611 -30.19 22.98 -8.37
C PHE A 611 -31.53 23.65 -8.65
N THR A 612 -32.44 22.94 -9.31
CA THR A 612 -33.79 23.41 -9.63
C THR A 612 -34.72 23.32 -8.41
N PRO A 613 -35.93 23.90 -8.46
CA PRO A 613 -36.92 23.76 -7.39
C PRO A 613 -37.40 22.33 -7.14
N ASN A 614 -37.10 21.38 -8.06
CA ASN A 614 -37.51 19.98 -7.94
C ASN A 614 -36.47 19.11 -7.18
N SER A 615 -35.40 19.73 -6.70
CA SER A 615 -34.31 19.07 -5.98
C SER A 615 -34.80 18.33 -4.72
N ASP A 616 -34.16 17.21 -4.41
CA ASP A 616 -34.32 16.51 -3.13
C ASP A 616 -33.60 17.24 -1.95
N ILE A 617 -32.85 18.30 -2.25
CA ILE A 617 -32.21 19.18 -1.28
C ILE A 617 -33.02 20.49 -1.16
N ASP A 618 -33.38 20.87 0.05
CA ASP A 618 -34.00 22.18 0.33
C ASP A 618 -32.94 23.28 0.32
N TRP A 619 -32.76 23.90 -0.84
CA TRP A 619 -31.79 24.99 -1.02
C TRP A 619 -32.19 26.30 -0.33
N SER A 620 -33.39 26.44 0.24
CA SER A 620 -33.80 27.62 1.01
C SER A 620 -33.04 27.70 2.34
N GLN A 621 -32.58 26.58 2.84
CA GLN A 621 -31.92 26.46 4.13
C GLN A 621 -30.50 27.07 4.17
N SER A 622 -29.94 27.17 5.38
CA SER A 622 -28.54 27.57 5.58
C SER A 622 -27.56 26.57 5.00
N VAL A 623 -26.32 27.00 4.72
CA VAL A 623 -25.25 26.10 4.23
C VAL A 623 -25.02 24.95 5.19
N ALA A 624 -25.09 25.18 6.51
CA ALA A 624 -24.94 24.12 7.52
C ALA A 624 -26.10 23.11 7.52
N ASP A 625 -27.33 23.56 7.26
CA ASP A 625 -28.50 22.66 7.14
C ASP A 625 -28.44 21.85 5.83
N ILE A 626 -27.96 22.46 4.75
CA ILE A 626 -27.70 21.77 3.49
C ILE A 626 -26.62 20.70 3.69
N ASP A 627 -25.56 20.96 4.45
CA ASP A 627 -24.56 19.93 4.82
C ASP A 627 -25.23 18.72 5.51
N ARG A 628 -26.12 18.96 6.48
CA ARG A 628 -26.86 17.86 7.17
C ARG A 628 -27.73 17.03 6.21
N GLN A 629 -28.40 17.68 5.26
CA GLN A 629 -29.18 16.98 4.23
C GLN A 629 -28.29 16.10 3.36
N LEU A 630 -27.12 16.61 2.94
CA LEU A 630 -26.15 15.87 2.15
C LEU A 630 -25.55 14.69 2.93
N TYR A 631 -25.22 14.86 4.21
CA TYR A 631 -24.74 13.76 5.06
C TYR A 631 -25.79 12.63 5.15
N ALA A 632 -27.05 12.99 5.33
CA ALA A 632 -28.17 12.03 5.38
C ALA A 632 -28.35 11.34 4.01
N LYS A 633 -28.36 12.10 2.91
CA LYS A 633 -28.50 11.60 1.54
C LYS A 633 -27.47 10.51 1.23
N TYR A 634 -26.20 10.72 1.61
CA TYR A 634 -25.12 9.78 1.34
C TYR A 634 -24.85 8.78 2.47
N GLY A 635 -25.68 8.77 3.52
CA GLY A 635 -25.61 7.79 4.62
C GLY A 635 -24.29 7.86 5.40
N LEU A 636 -23.79 9.08 5.67
CA LEU A 636 -22.56 9.26 6.44
C LEU A 636 -22.82 8.96 7.93
N ASP A 637 -21.86 8.31 8.57
CA ASP A 637 -21.90 8.04 10.00
C ASP A 637 -21.27 9.18 10.84
N GLU A 638 -21.42 9.09 12.18
CA GLU A 638 -20.92 10.14 13.09
C GLU A 638 -19.42 10.39 12.99
N LYS A 639 -18.62 9.36 12.69
CA LYS A 639 -17.14 9.51 12.54
C LYS A 639 -16.81 10.26 11.26
N GLU A 640 -17.49 9.95 10.18
CA GLU A 640 -17.32 10.60 8.89
C GLU A 640 -17.79 12.07 8.94
N ILE A 641 -18.92 12.34 9.59
CA ILE A 641 -19.41 13.71 9.81
C ILE A 641 -18.41 14.49 10.67
N SER A 642 -17.97 13.93 11.78
CA SER A 642 -16.96 14.54 12.65
C SER A 642 -15.67 14.84 11.92
N PHE A 643 -15.22 13.93 11.02
CA PHE A 643 -14.05 14.16 10.17
C PHE A 643 -14.26 15.40 9.28
N ILE A 644 -15.37 15.48 8.57
CA ILE A 644 -15.71 16.62 7.71
C ILE A 644 -15.70 17.92 8.52
N GLU A 645 -16.41 17.97 9.63
CA GLU A 645 -16.59 19.17 10.43
C GLU A 645 -15.32 19.66 11.11
N THR A 646 -14.40 18.74 11.45
CA THR A 646 -13.11 19.09 12.06
C THR A 646 -12.04 19.49 11.04
N HIS A 647 -12.08 18.95 9.82
CA HIS A 647 -11.05 19.18 8.81
C HIS A 647 -11.41 20.26 7.79
N VAL A 648 -12.70 20.58 7.61
CA VAL A 648 -13.16 21.58 6.65
C VAL A 648 -13.86 22.71 7.35
N LYS A 649 -13.32 23.94 7.17
CA LYS A 649 -13.82 25.16 7.80
C LYS A 649 -15.22 25.50 7.28
N GLU A 650 -16.12 25.92 8.17
CA GLU A 650 -17.44 26.44 7.78
C GLU A 650 -17.32 27.69 6.89
N MET A 651 -18.19 27.77 5.90
CA MET A 651 -18.38 28.95 5.05
C MET A 651 -19.87 29.27 4.98
N ALA A 652 -20.20 30.52 5.27
CA ALA A 652 -21.56 31.01 5.19
C ALA A 652 -21.98 31.28 3.72
#